data_5da0e2d95497e6f121b9086f6900bbc5
#
_entry.id   5da0e2d95497e6f121b9086f6900bbc5
#
_cell.length_a   1.000
_cell.length_b   1.000
_cell.length_c   1.000
_cell.angle_alpha   90.00
_cell.angle_beta   90.00
_cell.angle_gamma   90.00
#
_symmetry.space_group_name_H-M   'P 1'
#
loop_
_entity.id
_entity.type
_entity.pdbx_description
1 polymer ?
#
loop_
_entity_poly.entity_id
_entity_poly.type
_entity_poly.pdbx_seq_one_letter_code
_entity_poly.pdbx_strand_id
1 'polypeptide(L)'
;MPSSLLVRSFIAVSFFSFCFAVAAQPPGPGRGSGQGSADRGDRGDRGQGRFGEAMPLRTAGLEKRPGLLDTWFDRKTGKVWLVLPPVDKTGVVGSYLYEEGILTGVGSNPVGLDRGQIGDARVVTLRRVGGRLLLEEPNLRFRALSQDAAELTAVRESFATSVLWAGEIVETEPKGHEAVDFTSFLVRDAHNVTARLKQAGQGNWSFDPGRSAVDFANSLSFPENLEFESVLTYQSQEPGELIRQTAPSAEAVTLVQHQSFLRLPDIGKDGYHPRAFDPRAGSFPVEFLNYAAPLGEPIETKWISRHRLEKVDPKAERSRVKNPLVYYIDPGAPEPVRSALMEGVSWWKEAFDKAGFIDAFRVELLPPGASPMDARFNVVQWVHRSTRGWSYGGGITDPRTGEMLQGHVTLGSLRIRQDRLIFEGLAGADKTGSGAPDDPIQISLSRIRQLAAHEVGHSLGLSHNFAASTYGRASVMDYPAPQVDITPQGDLDFSHAYAKGLGAWDLFAIKWAYTEFPPGTDEKAALDAMLRDAIAHGLIFLTDQDARPPGAANPKAVLWDNGSDPVESLRHEMEVRRIGLAHFGEHNIAPGQPLALLQEVLVPLYLHHRYQLDAALKVVGGLDYSYALRGDGQPPAKPVDGDRQRAALTAVLDTMTPAALDLPDPVIALLLPRPAEYRPNIEMFHNQTNPAFDPLGAAAAAADLAVDGLLQPERAARLVDFHRRDAKLPGLEEVLAALVDRSFGGQAQETARQAELRRVVQWVVVRRLIGLADDRDASSGVRARVEGTLRALRGRLAPAAPGAHTADPTDPLDPETEQHAFLAAEITHALEHTDRDPAKHPLPPAAPPGQPIGEAPMFLPEGLSGCSWGD
;
A
#
# COMPACT_ATOMS: atom_id res chain seq x y z
N MET A 1 32.89 -26.07 -16.35
CA MET A 1 32.33 -25.12 -17.30
C MET A 1 31.15 -24.44 -16.65
N PRO A 2 31.20 -23.17 -16.51
CA PRO A 2 30.27 -22.39 -15.69
C PRO A 2 29.23 -21.68 -16.54
N SER A 3 28.06 -21.46 -15.99
CA SER A 3 27.14 -20.47 -16.54
C SER A 3 26.60 -19.66 -15.38
N SER A 4 27.15 -18.47 -15.23
CA SER A 4 26.69 -17.41 -14.36
C SER A 4 25.42 -16.80 -14.93
N LEU A 5 24.31 -16.83 -14.20
CA LEU A 5 23.10 -16.07 -14.48
C LEU A 5 23.05 -14.86 -13.55
N LEU A 6 23.22 -13.71 -14.14
CA LEU A 6 22.97 -12.41 -13.55
C LEU A 6 21.45 -12.19 -13.44
N VAL A 7 20.98 -11.98 -12.23
CA VAL A 7 19.63 -11.47 -11.93
C VAL A 7 19.65 -9.96 -12.15
N ARG A 8 18.92 -9.49 -13.16
CA ARG A 8 18.67 -8.06 -13.39
C ARG A 8 17.34 -7.67 -12.72
N SER A 9 17.42 -6.81 -11.72
CA SER A 9 16.25 -6.09 -11.20
C SER A 9 15.86 -5.00 -12.19
N PHE A 10 14.61 -5.01 -12.64
CA PHE A 10 14.02 -3.93 -13.44
C PHE A 10 13.25 -3.01 -12.50
N ILE A 11 13.62 -1.74 -12.51
CA ILE A 11 12.86 -0.63 -11.94
C ILE A 11 11.95 -0.10 -13.05
N ALA A 12 10.70 0.10 -12.70
CA ALA A 12 9.63 0.54 -13.60
C ALA A 12 9.81 2.00 -14.02
N VAL A 13 9.49 2.25 -15.28
CA VAL A 13 9.48 3.58 -15.92
C VAL A 13 8.06 4.10 -15.98
N SER A 14 7.91 5.37 -15.65
CA SER A 14 6.69 6.16 -15.66
C SER A 14 6.02 6.25 -17.03
N PHE A 15 4.69 6.18 -17.06
CA PHE A 15 3.88 6.48 -18.23
C PHE A 15 3.47 7.96 -18.23
N PHE A 16 3.87 8.67 -19.27
CA PHE A 16 3.23 9.93 -19.68
C PHE A 16 2.31 9.66 -20.87
N SER A 17 1.05 10.03 -20.71
CA SER A 17 0.10 10.06 -21.81
C SER A 17 0.31 11.32 -22.64
N PHE A 18 0.78 11.15 -23.89
CA PHE A 18 0.68 12.20 -24.91
C PHE A 18 -0.36 11.80 -25.94
N CYS A 19 -1.40 12.62 -26.04
CA CYS A 19 -2.33 12.59 -27.16
C CYS A 19 -1.67 13.13 -28.43
N PHE A 20 -1.48 12.30 -29.43
CA PHE A 20 -1.26 12.76 -30.81
C PHE A 20 -2.38 12.29 -31.72
N ALA A 21 -3.04 13.25 -32.33
CA ALA A 21 -3.97 13.02 -33.40
C ALA A 21 -3.21 12.61 -34.66
N VAL A 22 -3.55 11.46 -35.23
CA VAL A 22 -3.06 11.04 -36.55
C VAL A 22 -4.23 11.03 -37.52
N ALA A 23 -4.09 11.86 -38.55
CA ALA A 23 -4.98 11.91 -39.70
C ALA A 23 -4.77 10.68 -40.60
N ALA A 24 -5.87 10.07 -40.99
CA ALA A 24 -5.88 8.94 -41.90
C ALA A 24 -5.70 9.38 -43.36
N GLN A 25 -4.86 8.67 -44.11
CA GLN A 25 -4.86 8.66 -45.57
C GLN A 25 -5.19 7.26 -46.12
N PRO A 26 -5.89 7.15 -47.27
CA PRO A 26 -6.33 5.87 -47.78
C PRO A 26 -5.30 5.17 -48.68
N PRO A 27 -5.36 3.83 -48.82
CA PRO A 27 -4.44 3.10 -49.69
C PRO A 27 -4.94 3.00 -51.14
N GLY A 28 -4.03 3.18 -52.08
CA GLY A 28 -4.19 2.93 -53.50
C GLY A 28 -3.84 1.49 -53.90
N PRO A 29 -4.22 1.02 -55.10
CA PRO A 29 -4.23 -0.38 -55.45
C PRO A 29 -2.99 -0.84 -56.21
N GLY A 30 -2.50 -2.05 -55.89
CA GLY A 30 -1.43 -2.73 -56.66
C GLY A 30 -1.86 -4.10 -57.19
N ARG A 31 -1.78 -4.28 -58.49
CA ARG A 31 -2.03 -5.50 -59.27
C ARG A 31 -0.86 -6.47 -59.18
N GLY A 32 -1.14 -7.77 -59.30
CA GLY A 32 -0.12 -8.77 -59.61
C GLY A 32 -0.69 -10.19 -59.68
N SER A 33 -0.82 -10.71 -60.90
CA SER A 33 -1.33 -11.98 -61.34
C SER A 33 -0.42 -13.20 -61.05
N GLY A 34 -1.06 -14.36 -60.92
CA GLY A 34 -0.33 -15.68 -60.93
C GLY A 34 -1.31 -16.84 -60.93
N GLN A 35 -1.48 -17.49 -62.09
CA GLN A 35 -2.31 -18.68 -62.35
C GLN A 35 -1.71 -19.96 -61.80
N GLY A 36 -2.57 -20.92 -61.39
CA GLY A 36 -2.18 -22.31 -61.06
C GLY A 36 -3.39 -23.18 -60.76
N SER A 37 -3.88 -23.83 -61.76
CA SER A 37 -4.72 -25.02 -62.01
C SER A 37 -5.46 -25.72 -60.89
N ALA A 38 -6.66 -26.11 -61.26
CA ALA A 38 -7.73 -26.80 -60.61
C ALA A 38 -7.42 -28.26 -60.21
N ASP A 39 -7.98 -28.68 -59.04
CA ASP A 39 -8.50 -30.03 -58.89
C ASP A 39 -9.87 -29.99 -58.23
N ARG A 40 -10.86 -30.70 -58.83
CA ARG A 40 -12.26 -30.72 -58.38
C ARG A 40 -12.42 -31.92 -57.43
N GLY A 41 -12.54 -31.62 -56.15
CA GLY A 41 -13.03 -32.55 -55.13
C GLY A 41 -14.40 -32.06 -54.64
N ASP A 42 -15.34 -32.96 -54.76
CA ASP A 42 -16.75 -32.91 -54.33
C ASP A 42 -16.90 -32.35 -52.90
N ARG A 43 -17.55 -31.17 -52.77
CA ARG A 43 -17.96 -30.65 -51.46
C ARG A 43 -19.43 -30.76 -51.32
N GLY A 44 -19.79 -31.81 -50.60
CA GLY A 44 -21.13 -31.92 -50.04
C GLY A 44 -21.54 -30.65 -49.28
N ASP A 45 -22.74 -30.27 -49.51
CA ASP A 45 -23.53 -29.17 -48.94
C ASP A 45 -23.35 -29.15 -47.38
N ARG A 46 -22.53 -28.23 -46.88
CA ARG A 46 -22.53 -27.93 -45.47
C ARG A 46 -23.65 -26.93 -45.21
N GLY A 47 -24.78 -27.49 -44.89
CA GLY A 47 -25.98 -26.83 -44.46
C GLY A 47 -25.62 -25.70 -43.48
N GLN A 48 -26.16 -24.54 -43.70
CA GLN A 48 -26.32 -23.47 -42.74
C GLN A 48 -26.90 -24.08 -41.47
N GLY A 49 -26.07 -24.18 -40.42
CA GLY A 49 -26.50 -24.70 -39.13
C GLY A 49 -27.67 -23.84 -38.65
N ARG A 50 -28.86 -24.38 -38.69
CA ARG A 50 -29.97 -23.97 -37.83
C ARG A 50 -29.39 -23.96 -36.42
N PHE A 51 -29.42 -22.83 -35.74
CA PHE A 51 -29.29 -22.81 -34.30
C PHE A 51 -30.36 -23.76 -33.75
N GLY A 52 -29.96 -24.94 -33.33
CA GLY A 52 -30.89 -25.93 -32.77
C GLY A 52 -31.54 -25.30 -31.56
N GLU A 53 -32.86 -25.50 -31.40
CA GLU A 53 -33.52 -25.13 -30.14
C GLU A 53 -32.75 -25.79 -28.99
N ALA A 54 -32.33 -24.98 -27.99
CA ALA A 54 -31.61 -25.47 -26.85
C ALA A 54 -32.50 -26.54 -26.15
N MET A 55 -31.93 -27.70 -25.82
CA MET A 55 -32.71 -28.76 -25.18
C MET A 55 -33.20 -28.29 -23.82
N PRO A 56 -34.48 -28.55 -23.46
CA PRO A 56 -34.99 -28.19 -22.15
C PRO A 56 -34.21 -28.82 -21.01
N LEU A 57 -33.98 -28.04 -19.94
CA LEU A 57 -33.30 -28.50 -18.74
C LEU A 57 -34.20 -29.44 -17.96
N ARG A 58 -33.78 -30.71 -17.83
CA ARG A 58 -34.46 -31.67 -16.96
C ARG A 58 -34.14 -31.38 -15.49
N THR A 59 -35.19 -31.00 -14.72
CA THR A 59 -34.99 -30.58 -13.32
C THR A 59 -35.01 -31.74 -12.32
N ALA A 60 -35.36 -32.95 -12.77
CA ALA A 60 -35.38 -34.14 -11.92
C ALA A 60 -33.94 -34.51 -11.47
N GLY A 61 -33.72 -34.53 -10.15
CA GLY A 61 -32.41 -34.85 -9.56
C GLY A 61 -31.48 -33.69 -9.34
N LEU A 62 -31.86 -32.47 -9.69
CA LEU A 62 -31.12 -31.27 -9.34
C LEU A 62 -31.34 -30.90 -7.86
N GLU A 63 -30.27 -30.48 -7.19
CA GLU A 63 -30.34 -29.90 -5.84
C GLU A 63 -30.77 -28.43 -5.94
N LYS A 64 -31.95 -28.12 -5.40
CA LYS A 64 -32.53 -26.77 -5.47
C LYS A 64 -32.19 -26.00 -4.22
N ARG A 65 -31.64 -24.80 -4.37
CA ARG A 65 -31.30 -23.86 -3.29
C ARG A 65 -32.01 -22.54 -3.54
N PRO A 66 -33.12 -22.28 -2.81
CA PRO A 66 -33.82 -21.01 -2.89
C PRO A 66 -33.01 -19.90 -2.19
N GLY A 67 -33.09 -18.65 -2.69
CA GLY A 67 -32.42 -17.51 -2.11
C GLY A 67 -32.69 -16.20 -2.86
N LEU A 68 -31.73 -15.29 -2.84
CA LEU A 68 -31.80 -14.02 -3.59
C LEU A 68 -32.16 -14.24 -5.06
N LEU A 69 -31.56 -15.26 -5.66
CA LEU A 69 -31.98 -15.90 -6.89
C LEU A 69 -31.96 -17.43 -6.62
N ASP A 70 -32.93 -18.15 -7.17
CA ASP A 70 -32.95 -19.60 -7.05
C ASP A 70 -31.83 -20.22 -7.88
N THR A 71 -31.06 -21.11 -7.25
CA THR A 71 -29.95 -21.82 -7.89
C THR A 71 -30.21 -23.33 -7.85
N TRP A 72 -29.89 -24.01 -8.93
CA TRP A 72 -30.00 -25.47 -9.02
C TRP A 72 -28.65 -26.09 -9.36
N PHE A 73 -28.22 -27.06 -8.61
CA PHE A 73 -26.93 -27.74 -8.74
C PHE A 73 -27.10 -29.12 -9.33
N ASP A 74 -26.42 -29.39 -10.43
CA ASP A 74 -26.33 -30.69 -11.05
C ASP A 74 -25.05 -31.42 -10.62
N ARG A 75 -25.14 -32.28 -9.60
CA ARG A 75 -23.98 -33.00 -9.08
C ARG A 75 -23.38 -34.01 -10.07
N LYS A 76 -24.11 -34.40 -11.13
CA LYS A 76 -23.62 -35.35 -12.13
C LYS A 76 -22.73 -34.68 -13.16
N THR A 77 -23.09 -33.45 -13.57
CA THR A 77 -22.38 -32.70 -14.62
C THR A 77 -21.48 -31.62 -14.07
N GLY A 78 -21.56 -31.33 -12.78
CA GLY A 78 -20.82 -30.25 -12.16
C GLY A 78 -21.36 -28.85 -12.50
N LYS A 79 -22.62 -28.75 -12.98
CA LYS A 79 -23.21 -27.50 -13.43
C LYS A 79 -24.03 -26.78 -12.36
N VAL A 80 -23.98 -25.44 -12.39
CA VAL A 80 -24.83 -24.56 -11.61
C VAL A 80 -25.78 -23.83 -12.55
N TRP A 81 -27.08 -23.92 -12.28
CA TRP A 81 -28.11 -23.25 -13.04
C TRP A 81 -28.71 -22.13 -12.24
N LEU A 82 -28.77 -20.95 -12.84
CA LEU A 82 -29.47 -19.80 -12.30
C LEU A 82 -30.90 -19.81 -12.84
N VAL A 83 -31.90 -19.79 -11.94
CA VAL A 83 -33.32 -19.80 -12.30
C VAL A 83 -33.78 -18.36 -12.42
N LEU A 84 -34.38 -18.03 -13.56
CA LEU A 84 -34.77 -16.66 -13.84
C LEU A 84 -36.17 -16.36 -13.28
N PRO A 85 -36.33 -15.30 -12.48
CA PRO A 85 -37.63 -14.75 -12.17
C PRO A 85 -38.27 -14.10 -13.43
N PRO A 86 -39.57 -13.80 -13.40
CA PRO A 86 -40.22 -13.07 -14.49
C PRO A 86 -39.51 -11.75 -14.77
N VAL A 87 -39.25 -11.45 -16.04
CA VAL A 87 -38.58 -10.21 -16.45
C VAL A 87 -39.59 -9.08 -16.66
N ASP A 88 -39.13 -7.84 -16.48
CA ASP A 88 -39.88 -6.65 -16.81
C ASP A 88 -39.91 -6.37 -18.33
N LYS A 89 -40.57 -5.27 -18.75
CA LYS A 89 -40.67 -4.91 -20.16
C LYS A 89 -39.32 -4.49 -20.77
N THR A 90 -38.30 -4.17 -19.96
CA THR A 90 -36.95 -3.80 -20.39
C THR A 90 -36.05 -5.02 -20.53
N GLY A 91 -36.51 -6.19 -20.11
CA GLY A 91 -35.74 -7.42 -20.03
C GLY A 91 -34.86 -7.55 -18.79
N VAL A 92 -34.91 -6.60 -17.85
CA VAL A 92 -34.13 -6.64 -16.61
C VAL A 92 -34.70 -7.71 -15.68
N VAL A 93 -33.85 -8.65 -15.27
CA VAL A 93 -34.11 -9.67 -14.28
C VAL A 93 -33.90 -9.11 -12.87
N GLY A 94 -32.82 -8.38 -12.67
CA GLY A 94 -32.46 -7.74 -11.42
C GLY A 94 -31.07 -7.08 -11.47
N SER A 95 -30.81 -6.20 -10.52
CA SER A 95 -29.49 -5.61 -10.30
C SER A 95 -28.97 -5.99 -8.91
N TYR A 96 -27.68 -6.27 -8.84
CA TYR A 96 -27.01 -6.81 -7.65
C TYR A 96 -25.70 -6.09 -7.42
N LEU A 97 -25.23 -6.07 -6.20
CA LEU A 97 -23.85 -5.77 -5.91
C LEU A 97 -23.06 -7.09 -6.03
N TYR A 98 -22.05 -7.09 -6.87
CA TYR A 98 -21.18 -8.22 -7.13
C TYR A 98 -19.78 -7.93 -6.60
N GLU A 99 -19.23 -8.89 -5.88
CA GLU A 99 -17.85 -8.86 -5.42
C GLU A 99 -17.20 -10.22 -5.70
N GLU A 100 -15.94 -10.21 -6.01
CA GLU A 100 -15.13 -11.41 -6.17
C GLU A 100 -13.88 -11.33 -5.29
N GLY A 101 -13.37 -12.49 -4.88
CA GLY A 101 -12.17 -12.57 -4.07
C GLY A 101 -11.54 -13.95 -4.10
N ILE A 102 -10.49 -14.13 -3.32
CA ILE A 102 -9.86 -15.44 -3.12
C ILE A 102 -9.87 -15.84 -1.65
N LEU A 103 -10.46 -16.99 -1.36
CA LEU A 103 -10.48 -17.57 -0.01
C LEU A 103 -9.09 -18.08 0.39
N THR A 104 -8.33 -18.62 -0.57
CA THR A 104 -6.96 -19.13 -0.35
C THR A 104 -5.96 -18.29 -1.14
N GLY A 105 -4.75 -18.10 -0.59
CA GLY A 105 -3.72 -17.29 -1.21
C GLY A 105 -2.46 -18.08 -1.56
N VAL A 106 -1.53 -17.41 -2.25
CA VAL A 106 -0.20 -17.98 -2.59
C VAL A 106 0.82 -17.86 -1.45
N GLY A 107 0.47 -17.16 -0.37
CA GLY A 107 1.35 -17.01 0.81
C GLY A 107 2.58 -16.14 0.57
N SER A 108 2.56 -15.26 -0.43
CA SER A 108 3.66 -14.34 -0.75
C SER A 108 3.13 -12.92 -0.91
N ASN A 109 3.52 -12.03 0.01
CA ASN A 109 3.06 -10.64 -0.02
C ASN A 109 3.47 -9.87 -1.30
N PRO A 110 4.71 -10.00 -1.83
CA PRO A 110 5.07 -9.32 -3.08
C PRO A 110 4.24 -9.75 -4.30
N VAL A 111 3.59 -10.92 -4.26
CA VAL A 111 2.66 -11.36 -5.32
C VAL A 111 1.29 -10.71 -5.17
N GLY A 112 0.88 -10.37 -3.95
CA GLY A 112 -0.38 -9.70 -3.68
C GLY A 112 -1.63 -10.57 -3.87
N LEU A 113 -1.51 -11.89 -3.72
CA LEU A 113 -2.61 -12.87 -3.76
C LEU A 113 -2.72 -13.52 -2.39
N ASP A 114 -3.38 -12.83 -1.48
CA ASP A 114 -3.51 -13.24 -0.09
C ASP A 114 -4.79 -14.05 0.19
N ARG A 115 -4.73 -14.89 1.23
CA ARG A 115 -5.90 -15.53 1.80
C ARG A 115 -6.93 -14.45 2.18
N GLY A 116 -8.16 -14.60 1.69
CA GLY A 116 -9.27 -13.69 2.01
C GLY A 116 -9.19 -12.32 1.34
N GLN A 117 -8.40 -12.17 0.30
CA GLN A 117 -8.36 -10.93 -0.47
C GLN A 117 -9.65 -10.77 -1.26
N ILE A 118 -10.34 -9.64 -1.07
CA ILE A 118 -11.51 -9.24 -1.84
C ILE A 118 -11.13 -8.31 -3.00
N GLY A 119 -11.93 -8.32 -4.06
CA GLY A 119 -11.85 -7.39 -5.18
C GLY A 119 -12.75 -6.17 -5.00
N ASP A 120 -12.96 -5.42 -6.08
CA ASP A 120 -13.83 -4.25 -6.07
C ASP A 120 -15.31 -4.65 -6.14
N ALA A 121 -16.12 -4.03 -5.31
CA ALA A 121 -17.56 -4.17 -5.38
C ALA A 121 -18.12 -3.46 -6.62
N ARG A 122 -18.90 -4.19 -7.43
CA ARG A 122 -19.46 -3.71 -8.70
C ARG A 122 -20.97 -3.86 -8.70
N VAL A 123 -21.67 -2.87 -9.24
CA VAL A 123 -23.09 -3.06 -9.57
C VAL A 123 -23.18 -3.83 -10.87
N VAL A 124 -23.91 -4.94 -10.85
CA VAL A 124 -24.16 -5.74 -12.06
C VAL A 124 -25.67 -5.90 -12.28
N THR A 125 -26.08 -5.95 -13.54
CA THR A 125 -27.47 -6.13 -13.96
C THR A 125 -27.59 -7.37 -14.83
N LEU A 126 -28.47 -8.28 -14.44
CA LEU A 126 -28.88 -9.39 -15.26
C LEU A 126 -29.98 -8.92 -16.22
N ARG A 127 -29.70 -8.99 -17.54
CA ARG A 127 -30.64 -8.53 -18.56
C ARG A 127 -30.82 -9.57 -19.66
N ARG A 128 -32.07 -9.87 -19.97
CA ARG A 128 -32.45 -10.74 -21.09
C ARG A 128 -32.39 -9.94 -22.41
N VAL A 129 -31.66 -10.48 -23.37
CA VAL A 129 -31.60 -9.97 -24.75
C VAL A 129 -31.84 -11.13 -25.71
N GLY A 130 -33.02 -11.20 -26.30
CA GLY A 130 -33.43 -12.35 -27.10
C GLY A 130 -33.42 -13.65 -26.29
N GLY A 131 -32.72 -14.66 -26.75
CA GLY A 131 -32.55 -15.96 -26.08
C GLY A 131 -31.35 -16.01 -25.12
N ARG A 132 -30.74 -14.88 -24.76
CA ARG A 132 -29.56 -14.84 -23.87
C ARG A 132 -29.80 -13.99 -22.65
N LEU A 133 -29.17 -14.39 -21.55
CA LEU A 133 -28.99 -13.58 -20.34
C LEU A 133 -27.60 -12.96 -20.38
N LEU A 134 -27.55 -11.64 -20.24
CA LEU A 134 -26.30 -10.89 -20.12
C LEU A 134 -26.10 -10.46 -18.66
N LEU A 135 -24.87 -10.55 -18.15
CA LEU A 135 -24.46 -9.90 -16.92
C LEU A 135 -23.71 -8.63 -17.31
N GLU A 136 -24.34 -7.49 -17.08
CA GLU A 136 -23.85 -6.19 -17.50
C GLU A 136 -23.39 -5.37 -16.30
N GLU A 137 -22.25 -4.71 -16.42
CA GLU A 137 -21.75 -3.70 -15.50
C GLU A 137 -22.02 -2.31 -16.09
N PRO A 138 -22.93 -1.49 -15.49
CA PRO A 138 -23.16 -0.13 -15.92
C PRO A 138 -21.96 0.75 -15.55
N ASN A 139 -21.70 1.76 -16.38
CA ASN A 139 -20.66 2.73 -16.07
C ASN A 139 -21.14 3.73 -15.02
N LEU A 140 -20.77 3.51 -13.76
CA LEU A 140 -21.16 4.36 -12.64
C LEU A 140 -20.21 5.53 -12.37
N ARG A 141 -19.11 5.64 -13.12
CA ARG A 141 -18.21 6.79 -13.06
C ARG A 141 -18.86 8.05 -13.66
N PHE A 142 -19.80 7.87 -14.59
CA PHE A 142 -20.49 8.94 -15.30
C PHE A 142 -22.00 8.83 -15.05
N ARG A 143 -22.59 9.83 -14.41
CA ARG A 143 -23.99 9.78 -13.95
C ARG A 143 -24.72 11.07 -14.27
N ALA A 144 -26.05 11.01 -14.18
CA ALA A 144 -26.90 12.17 -14.06
C ALA A 144 -27.74 12.01 -12.77
N LEU A 145 -27.55 12.86 -11.77
CA LEU A 145 -28.40 12.90 -10.58
C LEU A 145 -29.66 13.73 -10.92
N SER A 146 -30.52 13.16 -11.75
CA SER A 146 -31.69 13.81 -12.34
C SER A 146 -32.90 12.89 -12.29
N GLN A 147 -34.11 13.50 -12.36
CA GLN A 147 -35.37 12.80 -12.61
C GLN A 147 -35.75 12.82 -14.09
N ASP A 148 -35.04 13.58 -14.89
CA ASP A 148 -35.32 13.69 -16.35
C ASP A 148 -34.79 12.44 -17.08
N ALA A 149 -35.70 11.69 -17.67
CA ALA A 149 -35.40 10.48 -18.42
C ALA A 149 -34.50 10.74 -19.65
N ALA A 150 -34.56 11.94 -20.26
CA ALA A 150 -33.71 12.28 -21.40
C ALA A 150 -32.26 12.51 -20.95
N GLU A 151 -32.03 13.21 -19.84
CA GLU A 151 -30.69 13.40 -19.24
C GLU A 151 -30.07 12.05 -18.83
N LEU A 152 -30.86 11.21 -18.15
CA LEU A 152 -30.41 9.85 -17.76
C LEU A 152 -30.03 9.01 -18.98
N THR A 153 -30.82 9.10 -20.06
CA THR A 153 -30.58 8.37 -21.31
C THR A 153 -29.35 8.91 -22.02
N ALA A 154 -29.19 10.24 -22.11
CA ALA A 154 -28.03 10.86 -22.74
C ALA A 154 -26.73 10.45 -22.12
N VAL A 155 -26.63 10.43 -20.78
CA VAL A 155 -25.42 9.98 -20.07
C VAL A 155 -25.19 8.49 -20.30
N ARG A 156 -26.21 7.65 -20.14
CA ARG A 156 -26.08 6.18 -20.33
C ARG A 156 -25.63 5.84 -21.76
N GLU A 157 -26.08 6.56 -22.78
CA GLU A 157 -25.72 6.31 -24.18
C GLU A 157 -24.36 6.91 -24.55
N SER A 158 -23.85 7.87 -23.77
CA SER A 158 -22.54 8.49 -24.00
C SER A 158 -21.38 7.63 -23.50
N PHE A 159 -21.61 6.74 -22.53
CA PHE A 159 -20.57 5.93 -21.89
C PHE A 159 -20.90 4.46 -21.97
N ALA A 160 -19.92 3.66 -22.43
CA ALA A 160 -20.12 2.24 -22.63
C ALA A 160 -20.40 1.49 -21.32
N THR A 161 -21.23 0.45 -21.38
CA THR A 161 -21.37 -0.59 -20.38
C THR A 161 -20.43 -1.75 -20.72
N SER A 162 -20.14 -2.63 -19.73
CA SER A 162 -19.37 -3.85 -19.95
C SER A 162 -20.24 -5.08 -19.76
N VAL A 163 -20.21 -6.01 -20.73
CA VAL A 163 -20.84 -7.32 -20.57
C VAL A 163 -19.79 -8.29 -20.03
N LEU A 164 -19.89 -8.62 -18.74
CA LEU A 164 -18.94 -9.48 -18.04
C LEU A 164 -19.13 -10.96 -18.41
N TRP A 165 -20.34 -11.35 -18.77
CA TRP A 165 -20.68 -12.72 -19.13
C TRP A 165 -22.03 -12.78 -19.86
N ALA A 166 -22.24 -13.89 -20.62
CA ALA A 166 -23.50 -14.15 -21.29
C ALA A 166 -23.78 -15.66 -21.37
N GLY A 167 -25.02 -16.07 -21.02
CA GLY A 167 -25.49 -17.45 -21.11
C GLY A 167 -26.73 -17.61 -21.97
N GLU A 168 -26.97 -18.82 -22.47
CA GLU A 168 -28.17 -19.17 -23.21
C GLU A 168 -29.32 -19.52 -22.25
N ILE A 169 -30.49 -18.96 -22.47
CA ILE A 169 -31.68 -19.20 -21.67
C ILE A 169 -32.34 -20.50 -22.19
N VAL A 170 -32.63 -21.45 -21.29
CA VAL A 170 -33.30 -22.69 -21.61
C VAL A 170 -34.61 -22.84 -20.82
N GLU A 171 -35.64 -23.40 -21.42
CA GLU A 171 -36.85 -23.82 -20.70
C GLU A 171 -36.57 -25.04 -19.81
N THR A 172 -37.32 -25.18 -18.73
CA THR A 172 -37.23 -26.36 -17.87
C THR A 172 -38.21 -27.47 -18.29
N GLU A 173 -37.90 -28.71 -17.92
CA GLU A 173 -38.80 -29.87 -18.03
C GLU A 173 -38.98 -30.51 -16.64
N PRO A 174 -40.17 -30.45 -16.03
CA PRO A 174 -41.42 -29.89 -16.56
C PRO A 174 -41.37 -28.39 -16.80
N LYS A 175 -42.17 -27.90 -17.76
CA LYS A 175 -42.28 -26.48 -18.08
C LYS A 175 -42.70 -25.64 -16.86
N GLY A 176 -42.29 -24.41 -16.79
CA GLY A 176 -42.69 -23.48 -15.74
C GLY A 176 -41.59 -22.52 -15.27
N HIS A 177 -40.32 -22.83 -15.62
CA HIS A 177 -39.19 -21.95 -15.31
C HIS A 177 -38.28 -21.80 -16.54
N GLU A 178 -37.53 -20.72 -16.55
CA GLU A 178 -36.38 -20.51 -17.44
C GLU A 178 -35.10 -20.57 -16.59
N ALA A 179 -34.03 -21.09 -17.12
CA ALA A 179 -32.77 -21.21 -16.42
C ALA A 179 -31.59 -20.97 -17.36
N VAL A 180 -30.43 -20.61 -16.76
CA VAL A 180 -29.19 -20.41 -17.52
C VAL A 180 -28.07 -21.18 -16.84
N ASP A 181 -27.22 -21.86 -17.62
CA ASP A 181 -25.99 -22.48 -17.12
C ASP A 181 -25.00 -21.38 -16.71
N PHE A 182 -24.83 -21.18 -15.41
CA PHE A 182 -24.00 -20.13 -14.82
C PHE A 182 -22.57 -20.60 -14.52
N THR A 183 -22.27 -21.89 -14.77
CA THR A 183 -21.00 -22.52 -14.43
C THR A 183 -19.80 -21.79 -15.02
N SER A 184 -19.88 -21.37 -16.29
CA SER A 184 -18.78 -20.70 -16.97
C SER A 184 -18.48 -19.29 -16.42
N PHE A 185 -19.45 -18.66 -15.76
CA PHE A 185 -19.21 -17.44 -15.02
C PHE A 185 -18.45 -17.69 -13.72
N LEU A 186 -18.80 -18.76 -13.01
CA LEU A 186 -18.19 -19.11 -11.72
C LEU A 186 -16.78 -19.68 -11.89
N VAL A 187 -16.53 -20.42 -12.99
CA VAL A 187 -15.25 -21.08 -13.28
C VAL A 187 -14.46 -20.24 -14.29
N ARG A 188 -13.96 -19.08 -13.86
CA ARG A 188 -13.14 -18.16 -14.64
C ARG A 188 -12.16 -17.44 -13.73
N ASP A 189 -11.11 -16.88 -14.28
CA ASP A 189 -10.16 -16.01 -13.56
C ASP A 189 -10.80 -14.63 -13.30
N ALA A 190 -11.72 -14.55 -12.33
CA ALA A 190 -12.39 -13.29 -12.01
C ALA A 190 -11.50 -12.34 -11.24
N HIS A 191 -10.63 -12.87 -10.38
CA HIS A 191 -9.70 -12.10 -9.56
C HIS A 191 -8.42 -11.68 -10.30
N ASN A 192 -8.36 -11.89 -11.62
CA ASN A 192 -7.19 -11.55 -12.46
C ASN A 192 -5.86 -12.14 -11.95
N VAL A 193 -5.90 -13.35 -11.40
CA VAL A 193 -4.73 -14.03 -10.84
C VAL A 193 -3.58 -14.12 -11.86
N THR A 194 -3.90 -14.45 -13.11
CA THR A 194 -2.90 -14.55 -14.20
C THR A 194 -2.19 -13.22 -14.46
N ALA A 195 -2.94 -12.12 -14.47
CA ALA A 195 -2.38 -10.77 -14.66
C ALA A 195 -1.53 -10.34 -13.47
N ARG A 196 -1.99 -10.60 -12.24
CA ARG A 196 -1.26 -10.27 -11.00
C ARG A 196 0.07 -11.03 -10.90
N LEU A 197 0.08 -12.31 -11.20
CA LEU A 197 1.29 -13.13 -11.24
C LEU A 197 2.30 -12.58 -12.26
N LYS A 198 1.82 -12.17 -13.42
CA LYS A 198 2.66 -11.54 -14.46
C LYS A 198 3.23 -10.18 -14.01
N GLN A 199 2.40 -9.32 -13.42
CA GLN A 199 2.82 -8.01 -12.90
C GLN A 199 3.85 -8.15 -11.79
N ALA A 200 3.70 -9.16 -10.92
CA ALA A 200 4.65 -9.48 -9.87
C ALA A 200 5.94 -10.17 -10.40
N GLY A 201 6.14 -10.26 -11.70
CA GLY A 201 7.33 -10.88 -12.31
C GLY A 201 7.38 -12.40 -12.11
N GLN A 202 6.23 -13.04 -11.86
CA GLN A 202 6.18 -14.48 -11.61
C GLN A 202 5.96 -15.33 -12.87
N GLY A 203 6.25 -14.79 -14.05
CA GLY A 203 6.13 -15.48 -15.34
C GLY A 203 4.76 -15.31 -16.00
N ASN A 204 4.55 -16.01 -17.11
CA ASN A 204 3.29 -16.02 -17.83
C ASN A 204 2.43 -17.21 -17.38
N TRP A 205 1.19 -16.92 -17.01
CA TRP A 205 0.25 -17.89 -16.47
C TRP A 205 -1.00 -17.98 -17.34
N SER A 206 -1.62 -19.14 -17.38
CA SER A 206 -2.91 -19.37 -17.99
C SER A 206 -3.85 -20.12 -17.06
N PHE A 207 -5.13 -19.78 -17.11
CA PHE A 207 -6.19 -20.50 -16.43
C PHE A 207 -6.38 -21.88 -17.03
N ASP A 208 -6.55 -22.93 -16.19
CA ASP A 208 -6.77 -24.30 -16.62
C ASP A 208 -8.19 -24.77 -16.24
N PRO A 209 -9.16 -24.69 -17.16
CA PRO A 209 -10.52 -25.12 -16.88
C PRO A 209 -10.65 -26.64 -16.66
N GLY A 210 -9.70 -27.45 -17.17
CA GLY A 210 -9.72 -28.91 -17.02
C GLY A 210 -9.41 -29.37 -15.59
N ARG A 211 -8.76 -28.51 -14.80
CA ARG A 211 -8.44 -28.75 -13.38
C ARG A 211 -9.18 -27.77 -12.45
N SER A 212 -10.35 -27.26 -12.90
CA SER A 212 -11.13 -26.27 -12.15
C SER A 212 -12.59 -26.69 -12.08
N ALA A 213 -13.26 -26.37 -10.96
CA ALA A 213 -14.66 -26.73 -10.73
C ALA A 213 -15.30 -25.84 -9.67
N VAL A 214 -16.65 -25.75 -9.68
CA VAL A 214 -17.43 -25.14 -8.60
C VAL A 214 -17.43 -26.03 -7.38
N ASP A 215 -17.18 -25.48 -6.20
CA ASP A 215 -17.35 -26.18 -4.93
C ASP A 215 -18.80 -26.07 -4.45
N PHE A 216 -19.57 -27.12 -4.67
CA PHE A 216 -20.98 -27.17 -4.29
C PHE A 216 -21.22 -27.20 -2.79
N ALA A 217 -20.25 -27.69 -2.01
CA ALA A 217 -20.42 -27.78 -0.56
C ALA A 217 -20.40 -26.39 0.08
N ASN A 218 -19.54 -25.53 -0.43
CA ASN A 218 -19.32 -24.17 0.09
C ASN A 218 -20.03 -23.08 -0.74
N SER A 219 -20.76 -23.46 -1.80
CA SER A 219 -21.62 -22.49 -2.51
C SER A 219 -22.98 -22.43 -1.82
N LEU A 220 -23.36 -21.26 -1.31
CA LEU A 220 -24.52 -21.07 -0.43
C LEU A 220 -25.51 -20.07 -1.02
N SER A 221 -26.78 -20.21 -0.67
CA SER A 221 -27.84 -19.32 -1.13
C SER A 221 -28.65 -18.81 0.06
N PHE A 222 -28.78 -17.48 0.17
CA PHE A 222 -29.50 -16.79 1.24
C PHE A 222 -30.51 -15.80 0.66
N PRO A 223 -31.50 -15.32 1.44
CA PRO A 223 -32.49 -14.37 0.93
C PRO A 223 -31.91 -13.04 0.43
N GLU A 224 -30.78 -12.60 1.01
CA GLU A 224 -30.17 -11.31 0.69
C GLU A 224 -28.85 -11.43 -0.10
N ASN A 225 -28.28 -12.63 -0.21
CA ASN A 225 -27.00 -12.87 -0.90
C ASN A 225 -26.85 -14.28 -1.44
N LEU A 226 -26.02 -14.44 -2.47
CA LEU A 226 -25.52 -15.71 -2.98
C LEU A 226 -24.02 -15.72 -2.82
N GLU A 227 -23.48 -16.85 -2.33
CA GLU A 227 -22.06 -17.07 -2.14
C GLU A 227 -21.63 -18.30 -2.93
N PHE A 228 -20.68 -18.12 -3.85
CA PHE A 228 -20.16 -19.20 -4.68
C PHE A 228 -18.66 -19.37 -4.44
N GLU A 229 -18.22 -20.61 -4.29
CA GLU A 229 -16.81 -20.94 -4.28
C GLU A 229 -16.44 -21.80 -5.47
N SER A 230 -15.27 -21.55 -6.04
CA SER A 230 -14.72 -22.31 -7.17
C SER A 230 -13.24 -22.60 -6.94
N VAL A 231 -12.86 -23.87 -7.11
CA VAL A 231 -11.46 -24.29 -7.11
C VAL A 231 -10.91 -24.04 -8.50
N LEU A 232 -9.96 -23.13 -8.63
CA LEU A 232 -9.38 -22.70 -9.88
C LEU A 232 -7.89 -23.02 -9.94
N THR A 233 -7.45 -23.63 -11.02
CA THR A 233 -6.04 -23.96 -11.25
C THR A 233 -5.46 -23.12 -12.36
N TYR A 234 -4.24 -22.62 -12.13
CA TYR A 234 -3.46 -21.83 -13.06
C TYR A 234 -2.16 -22.58 -13.36
N GLN A 235 -1.67 -22.48 -14.60
CA GLN A 235 -0.46 -23.16 -15.03
C GLN A 235 0.52 -22.23 -15.71
N SER A 236 1.82 -22.53 -15.53
CA SER A 236 2.94 -21.85 -16.19
C SER A 236 4.05 -22.83 -16.52
N GLN A 237 4.78 -22.59 -17.62
CA GLN A 237 6.00 -23.33 -17.94
C GLN A 237 7.25 -22.65 -17.34
N GLU A 238 7.15 -21.37 -17.00
CA GLU A 238 8.24 -20.55 -16.50
C GLU A 238 7.80 -19.77 -15.24
N PRO A 239 7.49 -20.46 -14.13
CA PRO A 239 7.09 -19.82 -12.89
C PRO A 239 8.24 -19.01 -12.29
N GLY A 240 7.93 -17.88 -11.67
CA GLY A 240 8.91 -17.05 -10.97
C GLY A 240 9.34 -17.60 -9.62
N GLU A 241 10.35 -16.99 -9.03
CA GLU A 241 11.01 -17.49 -7.82
C GLU A 241 10.08 -17.52 -6.60
N LEU A 242 9.23 -16.49 -6.42
CA LEU A 242 8.32 -16.45 -5.26
C LEU A 242 7.30 -17.59 -5.29
N ILE A 243 6.83 -17.97 -6.49
CA ILE A 243 5.93 -19.12 -6.62
C ILE A 243 6.68 -20.44 -6.39
N ARG A 244 7.94 -20.57 -6.86
CA ARG A 244 8.78 -21.74 -6.54
C ARG A 244 9.00 -21.95 -5.05
N GLN A 245 9.02 -20.86 -4.29
CA GLN A 245 9.22 -20.91 -2.84
C GLN A 245 7.94 -21.22 -2.05
N THR A 246 6.75 -20.99 -2.62
CA THR A 246 5.48 -21.08 -1.89
C THR A 246 4.57 -22.19 -2.38
N ALA A 247 4.60 -22.53 -3.67
CA ALA A 247 3.77 -23.58 -4.23
C ALA A 247 4.46 -24.95 -4.16
N PRO A 248 3.73 -26.04 -3.84
CA PRO A 248 4.30 -27.40 -3.82
C PRO A 248 4.73 -27.88 -5.21
N SER A 249 4.04 -27.45 -6.26
CA SER A 249 4.40 -27.63 -7.67
C SER A 249 4.36 -26.27 -8.34
N ALA A 250 5.52 -25.73 -8.67
CA ALA A 250 5.62 -24.35 -9.14
C ALA A 250 4.88 -24.10 -10.45
N GLU A 251 4.71 -25.15 -11.29
CA GLU A 251 4.04 -25.06 -12.60
C GLU A 251 2.50 -25.07 -12.49
N ALA A 252 1.94 -25.31 -11.29
CA ALA A 252 0.51 -25.42 -11.08
C ALA A 252 0.11 -24.82 -9.73
N VAL A 253 -0.54 -23.65 -9.76
CA VAL A 253 -1.09 -22.99 -8.58
C VAL A 253 -2.60 -23.15 -8.57
N THR A 254 -3.16 -23.62 -7.46
CA THR A 254 -4.60 -23.78 -7.28
C THR A 254 -5.08 -22.89 -6.14
N LEU A 255 -6.09 -22.06 -6.43
CA LEU A 255 -6.74 -21.17 -5.48
C LEU A 255 -8.23 -21.45 -5.41
N VAL A 256 -8.84 -21.14 -4.27
CA VAL A 256 -10.30 -21.09 -4.13
C VAL A 256 -10.74 -19.65 -4.33
N GLN A 257 -11.46 -19.40 -5.41
CA GLN A 257 -12.08 -18.11 -5.70
C GLN A 257 -13.47 -18.07 -5.06
N HIS A 258 -13.79 -16.95 -4.44
CA HIS A 258 -15.09 -16.64 -3.89
C HIS A 258 -15.79 -15.59 -4.75
N GLN A 259 -17.12 -15.66 -4.87
CA GLN A 259 -17.93 -14.69 -5.60
C GLN A 259 -19.24 -14.48 -4.87
N SER A 260 -19.54 -13.22 -4.52
CA SER A 260 -20.75 -12.82 -3.82
C SER A 260 -21.66 -12.00 -4.72
N PHE A 261 -22.95 -12.30 -4.66
CA PHE A 261 -24.02 -11.44 -5.18
C PHE A 261 -24.88 -10.99 -4.01
N LEU A 262 -24.95 -9.70 -3.75
CA LEU A 262 -25.76 -9.11 -2.68
C LEU A 262 -26.95 -8.39 -3.26
N ARG A 263 -28.05 -8.39 -2.51
CA ARG A 263 -29.17 -7.52 -2.82
C ARG A 263 -28.69 -6.07 -2.87
N LEU A 264 -28.94 -5.43 -3.97
CA LEU A 264 -28.60 -4.02 -4.14
C LEU A 264 -29.55 -3.16 -3.30
N PRO A 265 -29.07 -2.29 -2.38
CA PRO A 265 -29.92 -1.43 -1.58
C PRO A 265 -30.82 -0.53 -2.45
N ASP A 266 -32.06 -0.35 -2.05
CA ASP A 266 -33.02 0.52 -2.76
C ASP A 266 -32.81 1.97 -2.32
N ILE A 267 -32.18 2.76 -3.18
CA ILE A 267 -31.87 4.17 -2.90
C ILE A 267 -33.17 4.94 -2.62
N GLY A 268 -33.21 5.60 -1.47
CA GLY A 268 -34.37 6.39 -1.00
C GLY A 268 -35.45 5.61 -0.25
N LYS A 269 -35.45 4.27 -0.26
CA LYS A 269 -36.36 3.44 0.55
C LYS A 269 -35.67 2.80 1.75
N ASP A 270 -34.42 2.37 1.57
CA ASP A 270 -33.68 1.66 2.62
C ASP A 270 -33.06 2.59 3.69
N GLY A 271 -33.34 3.90 3.63
CA GLY A 271 -32.99 4.87 4.69
C GLY A 271 -31.54 5.38 4.69
N TYR A 272 -30.67 4.88 3.80
CA TYR A 272 -29.30 5.43 3.68
C TYR A 272 -29.30 6.73 2.88
N HIS A 273 -28.57 7.73 3.40
CA HIS A 273 -28.35 9.01 2.72
C HIS A 273 -26.85 9.24 2.52
N PRO A 274 -26.39 9.40 1.26
CA PRO A 274 -25.01 9.75 0.98
C PRO A 274 -24.61 11.05 1.70
N ARG A 275 -23.42 11.07 2.28
CA ARG A 275 -22.85 12.28 2.91
C ARG A 275 -21.78 12.86 2.00
N ALA A 276 -21.82 14.17 1.80
CA ALA A 276 -20.82 14.87 0.98
C ALA A 276 -19.43 14.72 1.59
N PHE A 277 -18.44 14.50 0.74
CA PHE A 277 -17.03 14.47 1.10
C PHE A 277 -16.53 15.88 1.44
N ASP A 278 -15.62 15.95 2.42
CA ASP A 278 -14.86 17.16 2.73
C ASP A 278 -13.39 16.77 2.86
N PRO A 279 -12.45 17.44 2.13
CA PRO A 279 -11.04 17.06 2.13
C PRO A 279 -10.36 17.20 3.50
N ARG A 280 -10.99 17.91 4.44
CA ARG A 280 -10.47 18.11 5.81
C ARG A 280 -10.90 17.02 6.80
N ALA A 281 -11.80 16.11 6.39
CA ALA A 281 -12.49 15.20 7.32
C ALA A 281 -11.87 13.80 7.44
N GLY A 282 -10.96 13.43 6.56
CA GLY A 282 -10.24 12.15 6.64
C GLY A 282 -11.10 10.91 6.35
N SER A 283 -12.03 11.01 5.40
CA SER A 283 -12.85 9.87 4.96
C SER A 283 -12.53 9.48 3.53
N PHE A 284 -12.68 8.18 3.19
CA PHE A 284 -12.56 7.74 1.80
C PHE A 284 -13.75 8.21 0.95
N PRO A 285 -13.50 8.73 -0.27
CA PRO A 285 -14.57 9.11 -1.18
C PRO A 285 -15.02 7.96 -2.09
N VAL A 286 -16.29 8.00 -2.50
CA VAL A 286 -16.79 7.48 -3.76
C VAL A 286 -16.97 8.65 -4.71
N GLU A 287 -16.34 8.58 -5.88
CA GLU A 287 -16.29 9.70 -6.85
C GLU A 287 -17.00 9.36 -8.15
N PHE A 288 -17.64 10.35 -8.75
CA PHE A 288 -18.23 10.25 -10.08
C PHE A 288 -18.46 11.64 -10.69
N LEU A 289 -18.63 11.69 -11.99
CA LEU A 289 -18.99 12.91 -12.72
C LEU A 289 -20.51 12.98 -12.91
N ASN A 290 -21.14 14.03 -12.36
CA ASN A 290 -22.58 14.28 -12.45
C ASN A 290 -22.89 15.25 -13.58
N TYR A 291 -23.32 14.74 -14.74
CA TYR A 291 -23.63 15.55 -15.91
C TYR A 291 -24.95 16.33 -15.81
N ALA A 292 -25.75 16.08 -14.77
CA ALA A 292 -26.92 16.89 -14.43
C ALA A 292 -26.62 18.00 -13.41
N ALA A 293 -25.36 18.21 -13.05
CA ALA A 293 -24.98 19.30 -12.16
C ALA A 293 -25.30 20.66 -12.79
N PRO A 294 -25.79 21.66 -12.01
CA PRO A 294 -25.98 23.02 -12.49
C PRO A 294 -24.69 23.60 -13.09
N LEU A 295 -24.80 24.43 -14.14
CA LEU A 295 -23.63 25.01 -14.82
C LEU A 295 -22.70 25.82 -13.90
N GLY A 296 -23.20 26.29 -12.78
CA GLY A 296 -22.40 27.02 -11.79
C GLY A 296 -21.70 26.14 -10.76
N GLU A 297 -21.88 24.84 -10.81
CA GLU A 297 -21.33 23.85 -9.88
C GLU A 297 -20.36 22.89 -10.59
N PRO A 298 -19.36 22.34 -9.88
CA PRO A 298 -18.53 21.27 -10.41
C PRO A 298 -19.37 20.04 -10.78
N ILE A 299 -19.01 19.40 -11.89
CA ILE A 299 -19.60 18.10 -12.25
C ILE A 299 -19.07 16.96 -11.39
N GLU A 300 -17.89 17.11 -10.79
CA GLU A 300 -17.28 16.14 -9.90
C GLU A 300 -18.03 16.08 -8.58
N THR A 301 -18.55 14.92 -8.25
CA THR A 301 -19.30 14.65 -7.02
C THR A 301 -18.58 13.59 -6.22
N LYS A 302 -18.39 13.87 -4.91
CA LYS A 302 -17.72 12.96 -3.97
C LYS A 302 -18.60 12.74 -2.76
N TRP A 303 -18.80 11.47 -2.42
CA TRP A 303 -19.49 11.07 -1.19
C TRP A 303 -18.57 10.23 -0.33
N ILE A 304 -18.68 10.32 1.00
CA ILE A 304 -17.87 9.48 1.87
C ILE A 304 -18.36 8.03 1.90
N SER A 305 -17.42 7.11 2.05
CA SER A 305 -17.71 5.71 2.36
C SER A 305 -17.97 5.57 3.86
N ARG A 306 -19.08 4.94 4.25
CA ARG A 306 -19.42 4.65 5.66
C ARG A 306 -20.49 3.58 5.76
N HIS A 307 -20.53 2.88 6.90
CA HIS A 307 -21.66 1.99 7.20
C HIS A 307 -22.92 2.75 7.49
N ARG A 308 -24.08 2.12 7.22
CA ARG A 308 -25.37 2.60 7.70
C ARG A 308 -25.44 2.43 9.20
N LEU A 309 -25.73 3.49 9.92
CA LEU A 309 -25.93 3.48 11.35
C LEU A 309 -27.08 4.43 11.71
N GLU A 310 -28.20 3.88 12.17
CA GLU A 310 -29.40 4.63 12.43
C GLU A 310 -29.81 4.50 13.90
N LYS A 311 -30.14 5.61 14.54
CA LYS A 311 -30.70 5.63 15.89
C LYS A 311 -32.11 5.04 15.94
N VAL A 312 -32.46 4.35 17.02
CA VAL A 312 -33.83 3.94 17.29
C VAL A 312 -34.72 5.18 17.50
N ASP A 313 -34.19 6.19 18.20
CA ASP A 313 -34.81 7.51 18.32
C ASP A 313 -33.90 8.58 17.68
N PRO A 314 -34.18 9.00 16.43
CA PRO A 314 -33.39 10.01 15.72
C PRO A 314 -33.37 11.40 16.36
N LYS A 315 -34.35 11.68 17.28
CA LYS A 315 -34.44 12.96 17.98
C LYS A 315 -33.60 13.00 19.26
N ALA A 316 -33.24 11.84 19.79
CA ALA A 316 -32.45 11.77 21.00
C ALA A 316 -30.97 12.11 20.71
N GLU A 317 -30.36 12.88 21.58
CA GLU A 317 -28.92 13.14 21.55
C GLU A 317 -28.14 11.81 21.59
N ARG A 318 -28.54 10.89 22.47
CA ARG A 318 -28.00 9.54 22.59
C ARG A 318 -29.10 8.50 22.46
N SER A 319 -28.90 7.51 21.59
CA SER A 319 -29.85 6.44 21.35
C SER A 319 -29.13 5.11 21.04
N ARG A 320 -29.82 4.00 21.35
CA ARG A 320 -29.43 2.72 20.74
C ARG A 320 -29.60 2.78 19.24
N VAL A 321 -28.89 1.91 18.54
CA VAL A 321 -28.98 1.77 17.08
C VAL A 321 -29.94 0.63 16.71
N LYS A 322 -30.53 0.74 15.50
CA LYS A 322 -31.38 -0.32 14.95
C LYS A 322 -30.59 -1.59 14.70
N ASN A 323 -29.43 -1.45 14.05
CA ASN A 323 -28.52 -2.54 13.71
C ASN A 323 -27.10 -2.16 14.16
N PRO A 324 -26.53 -2.82 15.17
CA PRO A 324 -25.15 -2.58 15.57
C PRO A 324 -24.18 -3.13 14.55
N LEU A 325 -23.03 -2.48 14.40
CA LEU A 325 -21.87 -3.00 13.68
C LEU A 325 -21.19 -4.08 14.52
N VAL A 326 -21.11 -5.29 13.99
CA VAL A 326 -20.44 -6.40 14.66
C VAL A 326 -19.22 -6.79 13.84
N TYR A 327 -18.04 -6.74 14.44
CA TYR A 327 -16.79 -7.18 13.81
C TYR A 327 -16.40 -8.54 14.39
N TYR A 328 -16.10 -9.47 13.52
CA TYR A 328 -15.78 -10.85 13.85
C TYR A 328 -14.29 -11.12 13.68
N ILE A 329 -13.62 -11.56 14.72
CA ILE A 329 -12.20 -11.92 14.69
C ILE A 329 -12.06 -13.37 14.19
N ASP A 330 -11.13 -13.58 13.26
CA ASP A 330 -10.77 -14.91 12.75
C ASP A 330 -10.29 -15.81 13.90
N PRO A 331 -10.93 -16.94 14.17
CA PRO A 331 -10.50 -17.89 15.20
C PRO A 331 -9.13 -18.51 14.90
N GLY A 332 -8.61 -18.38 13.67
CA GLY A 332 -7.26 -18.80 13.29
C GLY A 332 -6.12 -17.96 13.90
N ALA A 333 -6.42 -16.81 14.47
CA ALA A 333 -5.42 -16.05 15.23
C ALA A 333 -5.10 -16.77 16.55
N PRO A 334 -3.80 -17.03 16.86
CA PRO A 334 -3.40 -17.71 18.11
C PRO A 334 -3.46 -16.77 19.31
N GLU A 335 -3.59 -17.34 20.54
CA GLU A 335 -3.34 -16.55 21.75
C GLU A 335 -1.82 -16.28 21.93
N PRO A 336 -1.43 -15.13 22.47
CA PRO A 336 -2.25 -14.00 22.98
C PRO A 336 -2.66 -12.98 21.90
N VAL A 337 -2.34 -13.22 20.64
CA VAL A 337 -2.61 -12.28 19.53
C VAL A 337 -4.11 -12.07 19.37
N ARG A 338 -4.91 -13.13 19.40
CA ARG A 338 -6.37 -13.04 19.25
C ARG A 338 -7.00 -12.13 20.31
N SER A 339 -6.59 -12.26 21.57
CA SER A 339 -7.05 -11.35 22.64
C SER A 339 -6.64 -9.91 22.38
N ALA A 340 -5.43 -9.67 21.88
CA ALA A 340 -4.96 -8.33 21.52
C ALA A 340 -5.75 -7.74 20.34
N LEU A 341 -6.09 -8.54 19.32
CA LEU A 341 -6.94 -8.12 18.20
C LEU A 341 -8.33 -7.71 18.70
N MET A 342 -8.97 -8.56 19.55
CA MET A 342 -10.28 -8.26 20.11
C MET A 342 -10.26 -6.96 20.92
N GLU A 343 -9.24 -6.75 21.75
CA GLU A 343 -9.08 -5.52 22.54
C GLU A 343 -8.93 -4.30 21.61
N GLY A 344 -7.98 -4.33 20.66
CA GLY A 344 -7.72 -3.21 19.76
C GLY A 344 -8.95 -2.82 18.93
N VAL A 345 -9.64 -3.80 18.32
CA VAL A 345 -10.87 -3.55 17.57
C VAL A 345 -11.96 -2.96 18.47
N SER A 346 -12.03 -3.38 19.73
CA SER A 346 -13.06 -2.90 20.67
C SER A 346 -12.92 -1.41 21.03
N TRP A 347 -11.79 -0.77 20.77
CA TRP A 347 -11.59 0.66 21.06
C TRP A 347 -12.62 1.54 20.34
N TRP A 348 -13.08 1.14 19.15
CA TRP A 348 -14.08 1.90 18.38
C TRP A 348 -15.42 2.06 19.08
N LYS A 349 -15.74 1.23 20.10
CA LYS A 349 -16.93 1.40 20.95
C LYS A 349 -16.99 2.80 21.55
N GLU A 350 -15.84 3.31 22.02
CA GLU A 350 -15.77 4.64 22.64
C GLU A 350 -16.11 5.74 21.62
N ALA A 351 -15.64 5.63 20.39
CA ALA A 351 -15.90 6.63 19.37
C ALA A 351 -17.38 6.72 19.02
N PHE A 352 -18.05 5.57 18.84
CA PHE A 352 -19.49 5.54 18.58
C PHE A 352 -20.32 6.01 19.78
N ASP A 353 -19.92 5.65 21.00
CA ASP A 353 -20.62 6.12 22.22
C ASP A 353 -20.53 7.65 22.36
N LYS A 354 -19.33 8.22 22.14
CA LYS A 354 -19.12 9.69 22.13
C LYS A 354 -19.83 10.39 20.96
N ALA A 355 -20.07 9.69 19.85
CA ALA A 355 -20.89 10.18 18.74
C ALA A 355 -22.40 10.08 18.99
N GLY A 356 -22.83 9.58 20.17
CA GLY A 356 -24.23 9.48 20.57
C GLY A 356 -24.91 8.17 20.22
N PHE A 357 -24.15 7.12 19.90
CA PHE A 357 -24.70 5.80 19.56
C PHE A 357 -24.43 4.78 20.67
N ILE A 358 -25.46 4.33 21.35
CA ILE A 358 -25.39 3.37 22.46
C ILE A 358 -25.34 1.95 21.90
N ASP A 359 -24.38 1.12 22.36
CA ASP A 359 -24.20 -0.28 21.97
C ASP A 359 -24.05 -0.50 20.44
N ALA A 360 -23.50 0.50 19.73
CA ALA A 360 -23.47 0.52 18.27
C ALA A 360 -22.36 -0.34 17.64
N PHE A 361 -21.32 -0.66 18.41
CA PHE A 361 -20.15 -1.42 17.92
C PHE A 361 -19.84 -2.59 18.85
N ARG A 362 -19.67 -3.79 18.27
CA ARG A 362 -19.38 -5.03 19.00
C ARG A 362 -18.25 -5.81 18.34
N VAL A 363 -17.56 -6.61 19.16
CA VAL A 363 -16.49 -7.49 18.69
C VAL A 363 -16.76 -8.89 19.19
N GLU A 364 -16.79 -9.86 18.29
CA GLU A 364 -17.12 -11.26 18.57
C GLU A 364 -16.13 -12.17 17.82
N LEU A 365 -16.12 -13.46 18.10
CA LEU A 365 -15.41 -14.44 17.28
C LEU A 365 -16.30 -14.85 16.10
N LEU A 366 -15.69 -15.07 14.94
CA LEU A 366 -16.40 -15.60 13.77
C LEU A 366 -17.06 -16.94 14.15
N PRO A 367 -18.38 -17.12 13.89
CA PRO A 367 -19.08 -18.33 14.25
C PRO A 367 -18.48 -19.56 13.62
N PRO A 368 -18.48 -20.72 14.32
CA PRO A 368 -17.99 -21.97 13.75
C PRO A 368 -18.69 -22.32 12.43
N GLY A 369 -17.90 -22.59 11.41
CA GLY A 369 -18.39 -22.94 10.07
C GLY A 369 -18.79 -21.75 9.18
N ALA A 370 -18.73 -20.52 9.68
CA ALA A 370 -18.90 -19.33 8.84
C ALA A 370 -17.65 -19.10 7.98
N SER A 371 -17.86 -18.77 6.70
CA SER A 371 -16.78 -18.35 5.83
C SER A 371 -16.36 -16.90 6.16
N PRO A 372 -15.07 -16.57 6.24
CA PRO A 372 -14.62 -15.20 6.38
C PRO A 372 -14.91 -14.33 5.15
N MET A 373 -15.27 -14.96 4.01
CA MET A 373 -15.65 -14.29 2.78
C MET A 373 -17.16 -14.03 2.66
N ASP A 374 -17.97 -14.56 3.59
CA ASP A 374 -19.42 -14.37 3.58
C ASP A 374 -19.74 -12.89 3.87
N ALA A 375 -20.37 -12.24 2.90
CA ALA A 375 -20.67 -10.80 2.91
C ALA A 375 -21.56 -10.33 4.08
N ARG A 376 -22.16 -11.24 4.84
CA ARG A 376 -22.96 -10.91 6.05
C ARG A 376 -22.12 -10.55 7.27
N PHE A 377 -20.80 -10.82 7.25
CA PHE A 377 -19.93 -10.62 8.41
C PHE A 377 -18.87 -9.55 8.12
N ASN A 378 -18.71 -8.57 9.01
CA ASN A 378 -17.50 -7.75 9.03
C ASN A 378 -16.38 -8.57 9.68
N VAL A 379 -15.28 -8.81 8.97
CA VAL A 379 -14.26 -9.78 9.41
C VAL A 379 -12.89 -9.13 9.58
N VAL A 380 -12.21 -9.49 10.66
CA VAL A 380 -10.78 -9.24 10.88
C VAL A 380 -10.04 -10.56 10.74
N GLN A 381 -9.41 -10.75 9.59
CA GLN A 381 -8.80 -12.01 9.18
C GLN A 381 -7.31 -12.06 9.50
N TRP A 382 -6.84 -13.22 9.98
CA TRP A 382 -5.43 -13.49 10.26
C TRP A 382 -4.79 -14.26 9.13
N VAL A 383 -3.75 -13.70 8.49
CA VAL A 383 -3.16 -14.24 7.26
C VAL A 383 -1.70 -14.62 7.47
N HIS A 384 -1.36 -15.83 7.01
CA HIS A 384 0.02 -16.32 7.01
C HIS A 384 0.68 -16.10 5.65
N ARG A 385 1.92 -15.65 5.65
CA ARG A 385 2.73 -15.43 4.46
C ARG A 385 4.14 -15.96 4.69
N SER A 386 4.84 -16.34 3.62
CA SER A 386 6.26 -16.71 3.67
C SER A 386 7.17 -15.51 3.85
N THR A 387 6.71 -14.33 3.43
CA THR A 387 7.42 -13.06 3.51
C THR A 387 6.68 -12.09 4.40
N ARG A 388 7.40 -11.15 4.99
CA ARG A 388 6.81 -10.00 5.64
C ARG A 388 5.97 -9.18 4.65
N GLY A 389 4.89 -8.57 5.13
CA GLY A 389 4.05 -7.71 4.33
C GLY A 389 3.15 -6.81 5.15
N TRP A 390 2.38 -5.99 4.45
CA TRP A 390 1.44 -5.05 5.05
C TRP A 390 0.12 -5.72 5.45
N SER A 391 -0.61 -5.05 6.31
CA SER A 391 -2.02 -5.30 6.61
C SER A 391 -2.87 -4.31 5.81
N TYR A 392 -4.13 -4.59 5.66
CA TYR A 392 -5.06 -3.67 4.98
C TYR A 392 -6.48 -3.87 5.47
N GLY A 393 -7.25 -2.77 5.47
CA GLY A 393 -8.66 -2.74 5.79
C GLY A 393 -9.47 -2.10 4.66
N GLY A 394 -10.70 -2.54 4.49
CA GLY A 394 -11.62 -2.05 3.47
C GLY A 394 -12.96 -2.74 3.58
N GLY A 395 -13.63 -3.01 2.46
CA GLY A 395 -14.90 -3.74 2.50
C GLY A 395 -15.72 -3.59 1.22
N ILE A 396 -16.92 -4.16 1.25
CA ILE A 396 -17.89 -4.07 0.16
C ILE A 396 -18.64 -2.73 0.31
N THR A 397 -18.41 -1.83 -0.64
CA THR A 397 -19.06 -0.50 -0.66
C THR A 397 -19.95 -0.37 -1.90
N ASP A 398 -21.18 0.06 -1.72
CA ASP A 398 -22.06 0.41 -2.85
C ASP A 398 -21.51 1.64 -3.59
N PRO A 399 -21.00 1.49 -4.81
CA PRO A 399 -20.42 2.61 -5.54
C PRO A 399 -21.44 3.68 -5.94
N ARG A 400 -22.73 3.42 -5.79
CA ARG A 400 -23.80 4.38 -6.09
C ARG A 400 -23.99 5.40 -4.98
N THR A 401 -23.65 5.05 -3.72
CA THR A 401 -24.04 5.84 -2.54
C THR A 401 -22.90 6.05 -1.53
N GLY A 402 -21.85 5.22 -1.56
CA GLY A 402 -20.82 5.17 -0.53
C GLY A 402 -21.25 4.36 0.71
N GLU A 403 -22.38 3.65 0.68
CA GLU A 403 -22.78 2.77 1.78
C GLU A 403 -21.87 1.54 1.86
N MET A 404 -21.16 1.38 2.97
CA MET A 404 -20.39 0.17 3.25
C MET A 404 -21.32 -0.90 3.81
N LEU A 405 -21.38 -2.04 3.10
CA LEU A 405 -22.25 -3.17 3.48
C LEU A 405 -21.49 -4.21 4.30
N GLN A 406 -20.18 -4.31 4.10
CA GLN A 406 -19.30 -5.21 4.82
C GLN A 406 -17.94 -4.54 5.04
N GLY A 407 -17.36 -4.69 6.24
CA GLY A 407 -15.97 -4.39 6.54
C GLY A 407 -15.11 -5.65 6.43
N HIS A 408 -13.97 -5.56 5.76
CA HIS A 408 -13.02 -6.65 5.61
C HIS A 408 -11.61 -6.20 5.91
N VAL A 409 -10.98 -6.84 6.89
CA VAL A 409 -9.63 -6.51 7.38
C VAL A 409 -8.73 -7.72 7.28
N THR A 410 -7.52 -7.52 6.77
CA THR A 410 -6.48 -8.55 6.64
C THR A 410 -5.24 -8.17 7.44
N LEU A 411 -4.85 -9.01 8.39
CA LEU A 411 -3.69 -8.81 9.26
C LEU A 411 -2.64 -9.89 9.05
N GLY A 412 -1.41 -9.49 8.71
CA GLY A 412 -0.32 -10.40 8.45
C GLY A 412 0.34 -10.94 9.73
N SER A 413 0.46 -12.26 9.84
CA SER A 413 0.99 -12.93 11.05
C SER A 413 2.48 -12.68 11.32
N LEU A 414 3.26 -12.38 10.29
CA LEU A 414 4.69 -12.08 10.47
C LEU A 414 4.93 -10.69 11.07
N ARG A 415 3.89 -9.86 11.10
CA ARG A 415 3.98 -8.52 11.66
C ARG A 415 4.47 -8.52 13.11
N ILE A 416 3.84 -9.30 13.99
CA ILE A 416 4.21 -9.36 15.40
C ILE A 416 5.64 -9.89 15.60
N ARG A 417 6.09 -10.82 14.73
CA ARG A 417 7.47 -11.35 14.83
C ARG A 417 8.50 -10.30 14.49
N GLN A 418 8.13 -9.38 13.61
CA GLN A 418 8.96 -8.29 13.18
C GLN A 418 9.06 -7.18 14.23
N ASP A 419 7.92 -6.82 14.85
CA ASP A 419 7.91 -5.89 15.96
C ASP A 419 8.78 -6.44 17.10
N ARG A 420 8.66 -7.75 17.39
CA ARG A 420 9.52 -8.42 18.37
C ARG A 420 11.01 -8.26 18.06
N LEU A 421 11.41 -8.40 16.79
CA LEU A 421 12.81 -8.26 16.37
C LEU A 421 13.37 -6.85 16.66
N ILE A 422 12.54 -5.81 16.46
CA ILE A 422 12.90 -4.43 16.81
C ILE A 422 13.17 -4.31 18.31
N PHE A 423 12.27 -4.85 19.13
CA PHE A 423 12.38 -4.75 20.59
C PHE A 423 13.40 -5.71 21.19
N GLU A 424 13.67 -6.85 20.58
CA GLU A 424 14.83 -7.67 20.91
C GLU A 424 16.14 -6.93 20.67
N GLY A 425 16.21 -6.11 19.61
CA GLY A 425 17.35 -5.26 19.32
C GLY A 425 17.56 -4.14 20.36
N LEU A 426 16.49 -3.53 20.82
CA LEU A 426 16.54 -2.39 21.73
C LEU A 426 16.56 -2.79 23.22
N ALA A 427 15.75 -3.79 23.62
CA ALA A 427 15.55 -4.16 25.01
C ALA A 427 16.30 -5.45 25.42
N GLY A 428 16.57 -6.35 24.45
CA GLY A 428 17.14 -7.66 24.68
C GLY A 428 16.11 -8.80 24.61
N ALA A 429 16.48 -9.91 23.97
CA ALA A 429 15.65 -11.11 23.84
C ALA A 429 15.46 -11.88 25.16
N ASP A 430 16.39 -11.78 26.10
CA ASP A 430 16.32 -12.40 27.42
C ASP A 430 15.23 -11.79 28.32
N LYS A 431 14.68 -10.62 27.96
CA LYS A 431 13.50 -10.02 28.60
C LYS A 431 12.18 -10.59 28.11
N THR A 432 12.21 -11.39 27.03
CA THR A 432 11.03 -11.99 26.41
C THR A 432 10.30 -12.91 27.41
N GLY A 433 9.00 -12.66 27.63
CA GLY A 433 8.15 -13.41 28.55
C GLY A 433 8.23 -12.97 29.99
N SER A 434 8.96 -11.90 30.31
CA SER A 434 9.02 -11.32 31.66
C SER A 434 7.71 -10.69 32.12
N GLY A 435 6.86 -10.24 31.16
CA GLY A 435 5.66 -9.47 31.44
C GLY A 435 5.92 -8.03 31.90
N ALA A 436 7.18 -7.59 31.90
CA ALA A 436 7.58 -6.23 32.24
C ALA A 436 7.31 -5.25 31.07
N PRO A 437 7.35 -3.93 31.30
CA PRO A 437 7.16 -2.93 30.22
C PRO A 437 8.16 -3.03 29.07
N ASP A 438 9.34 -3.58 29.33
CA ASP A 438 10.40 -3.81 28.35
C ASP A 438 10.42 -5.24 27.76
N ASP A 439 9.36 -6.04 27.99
CA ASP A 439 9.18 -7.34 27.36
C ASP A 439 8.86 -7.20 25.87
N PRO A 440 9.73 -7.67 24.95
CA PRO A 440 9.50 -7.57 23.51
C PRO A 440 8.14 -8.12 23.04
N ILE A 441 7.57 -9.14 23.69
CA ILE A 441 6.24 -9.68 23.38
C ILE A 441 5.16 -8.67 23.78
N GLN A 442 5.23 -8.09 24.97
CA GLN A 442 4.21 -7.16 25.46
C GLN A 442 4.16 -5.89 24.64
N ILE A 443 5.32 -5.36 24.25
CA ILE A 443 5.41 -4.20 23.38
C ILE A 443 4.86 -4.53 22.00
N SER A 444 5.19 -5.68 21.42
CA SER A 444 4.67 -6.13 20.13
C SER A 444 3.15 -6.34 20.16
N LEU A 445 2.59 -6.87 21.26
CA LEU A 445 1.14 -7.00 21.44
C LEU A 445 0.46 -5.63 21.52
N SER A 446 1.10 -4.62 22.12
CA SER A 446 0.58 -3.25 22.15
C SER A 446 0.49 -2.68 20.74
N ARG A 447 1.48 -2.94 19.88
CA ARG A 447 1.43 -2.58 18.46
C ARG A 447 0.31 -3.31 17.71
N ILE A 448 0.10 -4.61 17.98
CA ILE A 448 -0.99 -5.38 17.34
C ILE A 448 -2.37 -4.83 17.71
N ARG A 449 -2.58 -4.38 18.95
CA ARG A 449 -3.82 -3.70 19.35
C ARG A 449 -4.07 -2.44 18.52
N GLN A 450 -3.05 -1.61 18.41
CA GLN A 450 -3.13 -0.37 17.64
C GLN A 450 -3.34 -0.66 16.14
N LEU A 451 -2.64 -1.65 15.57
CA LEU A 451 -2.80 -2.08 14.18
C LEU A 451 -4.23 -2.60 13.91
N ALA A 452 -4.77 -3.41 14.80
CA ALA A 452 -6.14 -3.91 14.65
C ALA A 452 -7.18 -2.78 14.66
N ALA A 453 -7.01 -1.79 15.53
CA ALA A 453 -7.84 -0.59 15.51
C ALA A 453 -7.66 0.21 14.21
N HIS A 454 -6.43 0.36 13.72
CA HIS A 454 -6.09 1.06 12.48
C HIS A 454 -6.81 0.45 11.27
N GLU A 455 -6.65 -0.85 11.03
CA GLU A 455 -7.24 -1.52 9.87
C GLU A 455 -8.78 -1.53 9.92
N VAL A 456 -9.35 -1.64 11.12
CA VAL A 456 -10.80 -1.47 11.30
C VAL A 456 -11.22 -0.03 11.01
N GLY A 457 -10.41 0.97 11.33
CA GLY A 457 -10.68 2.36 10.96
C GLY A 457 -10.89 2.54 9.46
N HIS A 458 -10.06 1.88 8.63
CA HIS A 458 -10.25 1.85 7.18
C HIS A 458 -11.59 1.22 6.79
N SER A 459 -11.93 0.10 7.39
CA SER A 459 -13.22 -0.56 7.17
C SER A 459 -14.42 0.17 7.79
N LEU A 460 -14.20 1.28 8.48
CA LEU A 460 -15.20 2.26 8.91
C LEU A 460 -15.24 3.50 8.00
N GLY A 461 -14.43 3.54 6.93
CA GLY A 461 -14.39 4.60 5.95
C GLY A 461 -13.36 5.70 6.22
N LEU A 462 -12.43 5.50 7.16
CA LEU A 462 -11.41 6.49 7.51
C LEU A 462 -10.12 6.29 6.71
N SER A 463 -9.56 7.39 6.19
CA SER A 463 -8.25 7.44 5.57
C SER A 463 -7.14 7.69 6.60
N HIS A 464 -5.88 7.48 6.22
CA HIS A 464 -4.73 7.80 7.06
C HIS A 464 -4.70 9.28 7.44
N ASN A 465 -4.27 9.57 8.66
CA ASN A 465 -3.93 10.91 9.10
C ASN A 465 -2.50 10.96 9.63
N PHE A 466 -1.54 11.21 8.74
CA PHE A 466 -0.12 11.28 9.07
C PHE A 466 0.31 12.59 9.76
N ALA A 467 -0.61 13.50 10.01
CA ALA A 467 -0.34 14.67 10.84
C ALA A 467 -0.55 14.40 12.33
N ALA A 468 -1.17 13.29 12.70
CA ALA A 468 -1.60 13.02 14.07
C ALA A 468 -0.43 12.85 15.07
N SER A 469 0.75 12.42 14.62
CA SER A 469 2.00 12.37 15.41
C SER A 469 2.37 13.74 15.98
N THR A 470 2.09 14.82 15.23
CA THR A 470 2.53 16.18 15.59
C THR A 470 1.71 16.83 16.70
N TYR A 471 0.55 16.29 17.05
CA TYR A 471 -0.31 16.80 18.13
C TYR A 471 -0.71 15.71 19.15
N GLY A 472 0.23 14.88 19.53
CA GLY A 472 0.11 14.00 20.69
C GLY A 472 -0.39 12.60 20.40
N ARG A 473 0.04 11.98 19.28
CA ARG A 473 -0.36 10.61 18.88
C ARG A 473 -1.88 10.49 18.79
N ALA A 474 -2.48 11.47 18.12
CA ALA A 474 -3.90 11.75 18.19
C ALA A 474 -4.76 10.82 17.35
N SER A 475 -4.21 9.85 16.64
CA SER A 475 -4.97 8.93 15.79
C SER A 475 -4.33 7.55 15.69
N VAL A 476 -5.19 6.52 15.70
CA VAL A 476 -4.78 5.17 15.27
C VAL A 476 -4.63 5.10 13.75
N MET A 477 -5.19 6.06 13.00
CA MET A 477 -5.05 6.14 11.54
C MET A 477 -3.71 6.71 11.09
N ASP A 478 -2.79 6.94 12.01
CA ASP A 478 -1.37 7.20 11.76
C ASP A 478 -0.56 5.90 11.80
N TYR A 479 0.67 5.95 11.32
CA TYR A 479 1.66 4.90 11.50
C TYR A 479 2.64 5.29 12.61
N PRO A 480 2.38 4.91 13.87
CA PRO A 480 3.24 5.33 14.97
C PRO A 480 4.54 4.51 14.98
N ALA A 481 5.69 5.20 15.07
CA ALA A 481 6.90 4.56 15.56
C ALA A 481 6.75 4.23 17.05
N PRO A 482 7.46 3.22 17.59
CA PRO A 482 7.53 3.05 19.04
C PRO A 482 8.19 4.29 19.65
N GLN A 483 7.56 4.86 20.65
CA GLN A 483 8.22 5.87 21.48
C GLN A 483 9.11 5.19 22.48
N VAL A 484 10.39 5.52 22.45
CA VAL A 484 11.38 5.01 23.39
C VAL A 484 11.91 6.20 24.19
N ASP A 485 11.55 6.26 25.46
CA ASP A 485 12.00 7.31 26.34
C ASP A 485 13.40 6.97 26.91
N ILE A 486 14.13 7.97 27.39
CA ILE A 486 15.42 7.79 28.04
C ILE A 486 15.26 8.17 29.50
N THR A 487 15.54 7.23 30.41
CA THR A 487 15.46 7.48 31.85
C THR A 487 16.53 8.46 32.31
N PRO A 488 16.39 9.11 33.47
CA PRO A 488 17.46 9.93 34.05
C PRO A 488 18.78 9.19 34.31
N GLN A 489 18.75 7.86 34.37
CA GLN A 489 19.91 7.00 34.49
C GLN A 489 20.59 6.69 33.16
N GLY A 490 19.94 7.03 32.03
CA GLY A 490 20.44 6.78 30.68
C GLY A 490 20.02 5.45 30.07
N ASP A 491 19.05 4.75 30.69
CA ASP A 491 18.48 3.50 30.17
C ASP A 491 17.27 3.77 29.27
N LEU A 492 16.95 2.83 28.38
CA LEU A 492 15.77 2.91 27.51
C LEU A 492 14.50 2.52 28.27
N ASP A 493 13.44 3.31 28.15
CA ASP A 493 12.11 3.06 28.73
C ASP A 493 11.07 2.88 27.62
N PHE A 494 10.37 1.76 27.63
CA PHE A 494 9.36 1.36 26.68
C PHE A 494 7.93 1.46 27.21
N SER A 495 7.73 2.02 28.42
CA SER A 495 6.43 2.09 29.08
C SER A 495 5.36 2.79 28.24
N HIS A 496 5.78 3.70 27.37
CA HIS A 496 4.92 4.48 26.48
C HIS A 496 5.13 4.14 25.00
N ALA A 497 5.67 2.96 24.66
CA ALA A 497 6.02 2.61 23.29
C ALA A 497 4.86 2.82 22.29
N TYR A 498 3.65 2.42 22.67
CA TYR A 498 2.43 2.67 21.88
C TYR A 498 1.31 3.21 22.76
N ALA A 499 0.53 4.15 22.22
CA ALA A 499 -0.67 4.66 22.85
C ALA A 499 -1.74 3.56 22.98
N LYS A 500 -2.53 3.61 24.03
CA LYS A 500 -3.67 2.72 24.25
C LYS A 500 -4.99 3.47 24.01
N GLY A 501 -5.87 2.85 23.22
CA GLY A 501 -7.17 3.44 22.89
C GLY A 501 -7.11 4.34 21.65
N LEU A 502 -8.20 5.04 21.39
CA LEU A 502 -8.35 5.97 20.26
C LEU A 502 -7.83 7.35 20.61
N GLY A 503 -7.34 8.07 19.61
CA GLY A 503 -6.91 9.45 19.74
C GLY A 503 -8.04 10.46 19.52
N ALA A 504 -7.72 11.73 19.75
CA ALA A 504 -8.68 12.82 19.57
C ALA A 504 -9.21 12.93 18.14
N TRP A 505 -8.34 12.68 17.14
CA TRP A 505 -8.73 12.65 15.73
C TRP A 505 -9.74 11.53 15.44
N ASP A 506 -9.51 10.34 15.93
CA ASP A 506 -10.39 9.19 15.69
C ASP A 506 -11.80 9.44 16.20
N LEU A 507 -11.89 9.98 17.42
CA LEU A 507 -13.16 10.35 18.05
C LEU A 507 -13.89 11.42 17.23
N PHE A 508 -13.16 12.41 16.75
CA PHE A 508 -13.69 13.46 15.89
C PHE A 508 -14.14 12.89 14.54
N ALA A 509 -13.31 12.08 13.86
CA ALA A 509 -13.58 11.55 12.53
C ALA A 509 -14.83 10.67 12.51
N ILE A 510 -14.99 9.78 13.49
CA ILE A 510 -16.23 8.98 13.65
C ILE A 510 -17.43 9.88 13.94
N LYS A 511 -17.30 10.85 14.84
CA LYS A 511 -18.37 11.79 15.09
C LYS A 511 -18.80 12.53 13.84
N TRP A 512 -17.85 13.04 13.07
CA TRP A 512 -18.13 13.75 11.82
C TRP A 512 -18.77 12.82 10.76
N ALA A 513 -18.20 11.63 10.56
CA ALA A 513 -18.67 10.70 9.54
C ALA A 513 -20.04 10.09 9.84
N TYR A 514 -20.37 9.86 11.13
CA TYR A 514 -21.53 9.06 11.52
C TYR A 514 -22.65 9.83 12.23
N THR A 515 -22.44 11.05 12.74
CA THR A 515 -23.51 11.79 13.42
C THR A 515 -24.81 11.81 12.62
N GLU A 516 -25.89 11.32 13.20
CA GLU A 516 -27.25 11.43 12.67
C GLU A 516 -27.86 12.72 13.20
N PHE A 517 -28.15 13.66 12.32
CA PHE A 517 -28.73 14.95 12.68
C PHE A 517 -30.24 14.86 12.79
N PRO A 518 -30.83 15.62 13.71
CA PRO A 518 -32.31 15.72 13.79
C PRO A 518 -32.92 16.19 12.47
N PRO A 519 -34.11 15.75 12.11
CA PRO A 519 -34.80 16.19 10.90
C PRO A 519 -34.92 17.72 10.82
N GLY A 520 -34.58 18.26 9.67
CA GLY A 520 -34.60 19.71 9.40
C GLY A 520 -33.30 20.44 9.72
N THR A 521 -32.25 19.75 10.19
CA THR A 521 -30.91 20.32 10.33
C THR A 521 -30.30 20.55 8.95
N ASP A 522 -29.64 21.71 8.77
CA ASP A 522 -28.74 21.90 7.64
C ASP A 522 -27.44 21.11 7.90
N GLU A 523 -27.40 19.88 7.39
CA GLU A 523 -26.29 18.95 7.61
C GLU A 523 -24.96 19.53 7.12
N LYS A 524 -24.95 20.20 5.96
CA LYS A 524 -23.73 20.77 5.37
C LYS A 524 -23.14 21.85 6.28
N ALA A 525 -23.99 22.75 6.79
CA ALA A 525 -23.55 23.82 7.69
C ALA A 525 -23.10 23.25 9.04
N ALA A 526 -23.79 22.23 9.58
CA ALA A 526 -23.42 21.59 10.82
C ALA A 526 -22.07 20.85 10.73
N LEU A 527 -21.82 20.13 9.64
CA LEU A 527 -20.57 19.43 9.39
C LEU A 527 -19.40 20.40 9.20
N ASP A 528 -19.60 21.52 8.47
CA ASP A 528 -18.56 22.55 8.33
C ASP A 528 -18.23 23.22 9.68
N ALA A 529 -19.23 23.46 10.51
CA ALA A 529 -19.01 24.00 11.86
C ALA A 529 -18.19 23.03 12.73
N MET A 530 -18.44 21.73 12.65
CA MET A 530 -17.65 20.73 13.36
C MET A 530 -16.18 20.72 12.90
N LEU A 531 -15.93 20.84 11.59
CA LEU A 531 -14.57 20.90 11.05
C LEU A 531 -13.82 22.17 11.47
N ARG A 532 -14.48 23.33 11.41
CA ARG A 532 -13.89 24.60 11.88
C ARG A 532 -13.52 24.54 13.35
N ASP A 533 -14.40 23.96 14.18
CA ASP A 533 -14.13 23.77 15.61
C ASP A 533 -12.94 22.85 15.84
N ALA A 534 -12.87 21.72 15.15
CA ALA A 534 -11.76 20.78 15.24
C ALA A 534 -10.42 21.42 14.83
N ILE A 535 -10.40 22.14 13.72
CA ILE A 535 -9.20 22.87 13.23
C ILE A 535 -8.79 23.95 14.23
N ALA A 536 -9.72 24.70 14.78
CA ALA A 536 -9.45 25.74 15.79
C ALA A 536 -8.84 25.14 17.09
N HIS A 537 -9.13 23.87 17.38
CA HIS A 537 -8.53 23.10 18.48
C HIS A 537 -7.25 22.36 18.09
N GLY A 538 -6.73 22.58 16.89
CA GLY A 538 -5.45 22.04 16.42
C GLY A 538 -5.52 20.63 15.80
N LEU A 539 -6.72 20.07 15.59
CA LEU A 539 -6.85 18.83 14.83
C LEU A 539 -6.69 19.12 13.35
N ILE A 540 -5.63 18.62 12.76
CA ILE A 540 -5.32 18.76 11.34
C ILE A 540 -5.31 17.40 10.65
N PHE A 541 -5.55 17.41 9.35
CA PHE A 541 -5.57 16.23 8.52
C PHE A 541 -4.65 16.38 7.31
N LEU A 542 -3.71 15.45 7.17
CA LEU A 542 -2.84 15.26 6.02
C LEU A 542 -2.70 13.76 5.78
N THR A 543 -2.72 13.35 4.51
CA THR A 543 -2.77 11.92 4.18
C THR A 543 -1.60 11.50 3.30
N ASP A 544 -1.72 10.38 2.65
CA ASP A 544 -0.67 9.65 1.94
C ASP A 544 0.04 10.46 0.87
N GLN A 545 -0.69 11.24 0.09
CA GLN A 545 -0.11 12.09 -0.96
C GLN A 545 0.90 13.11 -0.41
N ASP A 546 0.77 13.50 0.87
CA ASP A 546 1.66 14.44 1.54
C ASP A 546 2.82 13.75 2.26
N ALA A 547 2.64 12.47 2.57
CA ALA A 547 3.56 11.70 3.39
C ALA A 547 4.47 10.76 2.59
N ARG A 548 3.93 10.03 1.60
CA ARG A 548 4.64 8.92 0.92
C ARG A 548 5.63 9.30 -0.16
N PRO A 549 5.40 10.31 -1.02
CA PRO A 549 6.35 10.60 -2.09
C PRO A 549 7.74 10.95 -1.51
N PRO A 550 8.85 10.40 -2.06
CA PRO A 550 10.20 10.66 -1.55
C PRO A 550 10.54 12.14 -1.49
N GLY A 551 10.03 12.94 -2.45
CA GLY A 551 10.17 14.38 -2.52
C GLY A 551 9.13 15.18 -1.71
N ALA A 552 8.27 14.52 -0.90
CA ALA A 552 7.21 15.18 -0.13
C ALA A 552 7.73 16.37 0.70
N ALA A 553 6.85 17.38 0.87
CA ALA A 553 7.25 18.68 1.36
C ALA A 553 6.75 19.03 2.75
N ASN A 554 5.64 18.42 3.20
CA ASN A 554 5.02 18.82 4.47
C ASN A 554 5.66 18.09 5.65
N PRO A 555 6.36 18.82 6.56
CA PRO A 555 7.04 18.18 7.69
C PRO A 555 6.09 17.67 8.77
N LYS A 556 4.78 17.92 8.64
CA LYS A 556 3.75 17.39 9.53
C LYS A 556 3.14 16.08 9.02
N ALA A 557 3.43 15.67 7.78
CA ALA A 557 2.90 14.45 7.20
C ALA A 557 4.05 13.45 7.00
N VAL A 558 4.25 12.60 7.98
CA VAL A 558 5.36 11.63 7.99
C VAL A 558 4.86 10.28 8.51
N LEU A 559 5.38 9.20 7.92
CA LEU A 559 5.13 7.85 8.40
C LEU A 559 6.18 7.47 9.45
N TRP A 560 5.75 6.84 10.54
CA TRP A 560 6.66 6.27 11.55
C TRP A 560 7.48 7.32 12.33
N ASP A 561 6.97 8.53 12.46
CA ASP A 561 7.61 9.56 13.28
C ASP A 561 6.92 9.73 14.64
N ASN A 562 7.55 10.45 15.50
CA ASN A 562 7.05 10.87 16.80
C ASN A 562 7.31 12.37 17.02
N GLY A 563 6.39 13.03 17.68
CA GLY A 563 6.57 14.37 18.17
C GLY A 563 6.31 15.49 17.15
N SER A 564 6.28 16.70 17.63
CA SER A 564 5.96 17.89 16.84
C SER A 564 7.19 18.62 16.26
N ASP A 565 8.40 18.26 16.69
CA ASP A 565 9.66 18.80 16.18
C ASP A 565 10.54 17.70 15.59
N PRO A 566 10.56 17.54 14.25
CA PRO A 566 11.35 16.51 13.61
C PRO A 566 12.85 16.55 13.89
N VAL A 567 13.40 17.73 14.17
CA VAL A 567 14.85 17.89 14.44
C VAL A 567 15.21 17.37 15.82
N GLU A 568 14.44 17.76 16.83
CA GLU A 568 14.66 17.27 18.20
C GLU A 568 14.37 15.77 18.30
N SER A 569 13.32 15.31 17.61
CA SER A 569 12.99 13.88 17.58
C SER A 569 14.09 13.07 16.89
N LEU A 570 14.69 13.55 15.79
CA LEU A 570 15.84 12.86 15.16
C LEU A 570 17.04 12.78 16.11
N ARG A 571 17.36 13.85 16.85
CA ARG A 571 18.43 13.83 17.84
C ARG A 571 18.16 12.81 18.96
N HIS A 572 16.91 12.77 19.42
CA HIS A 572 16.47 11.80 20.41
C HIS A 572 16.64 10.35 19.90
N GLU A 573 16.17 10.05 18.69
CA GLU A 573 16.28 8.70 18.13
C GLU A 573 17.74 8.29 17.84
N MET A 574 18.62 9.24 17.52
CA MET A 574 20.06 8.97 17.43
C MET A 574 20.66 8.62 18.79
N GLU A 575 20.18 9.24 19.87
CA GLU A 575 20.62 8.91 21.23
C GLU A 575 20.07 7.54 21.68
N VAL A 576 18.79 7.24 21.42
CA VAL A 576 18.19 5.89 21.63
C VAL A 576 19.02 4.83 20.90
N ARG A 577 19.33 5.05 19.62
CA ARG A 577 20.19 4.18 18.82
C ARG A 577 21.56 3.98 19.43
N ARG A 578 22.21 5.07 19.88
CA ARG A 578 23.54 5.00 20.52
C ARG A 578 23.52 4.15 21.78
N ILE A 579 22.50 4.34 22.64
CA ILE A 579 22.34 3.56 23.88
C ILE A 579 22.11 2.10 23.52
N GLY A 580 21.20 1.80 22.60
CA GLY A 580 20.93 0.42 22.15
C GLY A 580 22.16 -0.29 21.60
N LEU A 581 22.97 0.39 20.76
CA LEU A 581 24.22 -0.15 20.21
C LEU A 581 25.29 -0.36 21.28
N ALA A 582 25.36 0.50 22.30
CA ALA A 582 26.28 0.33 23.40
C ALA A 582 25.95 -0.91 24.28
N HIS A 583 24.68 -1.27 24.33
CA HIS A 583 24.21 -2.45 25.08
C HIS A 583 24.06 -3.70 24.20
N PHE A 584 24.26 -3.62 22.90
CA PHE A 584 24.04 -4.74 21.99
C PHE A 584 25.01 -5.88 22.23
N GLY A 585 24.48 -7.12 22.37
CA GLY A 585 25.28 -8.28 22.69
C GLY A 585 24.53 -9.61 22.51
N GLU A 586 25.03 -10.69 23.03
CA GLU A 586 24.44 -12.04 22.93
C GLU A 586 23.01 -12.11 23.47
N HIS A 587 22.65 -11.26 24.43
CA HIS A 587 21.33 -11.21 25.04
C HIS A 587 20.23 -10.68 24.08
N ASN A 588 20.61 -10.14 22.91
CA ASN A 588 19.67 -9.71 21.90
C ASN A 588 19.08 -10.86 21.05
N ILE A 589 19.56 -12.08 21.25
CA ILE A 589 18.96 -13.31 20.72
C ILE A 589 18.71 -14.31 21.84
N ALA A 590 17.74 -15.23 21.61
CA ALA A 590 17.38 -16.21 22.62
C ALA A 590 18.55 -17.22 22.87
N PRO A 591 18.71 -17.72 24.09
CA PRO A 591 19.72 -18.74 24.41
C PRO A 591 19.63 -19.95 23.47
N GLY A 592 20.79 -20.43 23.01
CA GLY A 592 20.89 -21.59 22.11
C GLY A 592 20.68 -21.28 20.62
N GLN A 593 20.40 -20.05 20.27
CA GLN A 593 20.36 -19.60 18.86
C GLN A 593 21.78 -19.30 18.33
N PRO A 594 22.04 -19.52 17.03
CA PRO A 594 23.31 -19.12 16.42
C PRO A 594 23.58 -17.61 16.55
N LEU A 595 24.77 -17.22 17.00
CA LEU A 595 25.15 -15.80 17.11
C LEU A 595 25.01 -15.05 15.79
N ALA A 596 25.12 -15.74 14.67
CA ALA A 596 24.89 -15.16 13.33
C ALA A 596 23.51 -14.51 13.14
N LEU A 597 22.49 -14.87 13.95
CA LEU A 597 21.17 -14.23 13.93
C LEU A 597 21.19 -12.80 14.50
N LEU A 598 22.24 -12.44 15.25
CA LEU A 598 22.44 -11.05 15.66
C LEU A 598 22.51 -10.08 14.48
N GLN A 599 22.93 -10.56 13.29
CA GLN A 599 22.91 -9.74 12.06
C GLN A 599 21.49 -9.27 11.68
N GLU A 600 20.45 -10.08 11.95
CA GLU A 600 19.05 -9.69 11.69
C GLU A 600 18.54 -8.68 12.71
N VAL A 601 18.89 -8.89 13.97
CA VAL A 601 18.47 -8.01 15.07
C VAL A 601 19.19 -6.66 15.02
N LEU A 602 20.42 -6.63 14.49
CA LEU A 602 21.19 -5.39 14.33
C LEU A 602 20.52 -4.42 13.34
N VAL A 603 19.91 -4.91 12.27
CA VAL A 603 19.35 -4.02 11.20
C VAL A 603 18.36 -3.00 11.75
N PRO A 604 17.27 -3.39 12.43
CA PRO A 604 16.33 -2.42 12.97
C PRO A 604 16.92 -1.51 14.05
N LEU A 605 17.90 -1.96 14.79
CA LEU A 605 18.60 -1.13 15.76
C LEU A 605 19.56 -0.13 15.08
N TYR A 606 20.39 -0.61 14.16
CA TYR A 606 21.35 0.24 13.47
C TYR A 606 20.67 1.33 12.62
N LEU A 607 19.53 1.04 12.01
CA LEU A 607 18.72 1.96 11.23
C LEU A 607 17.50 2.52 12.02
N HIS A 608 17.52 2.48 13.34
CA HIS A 608 16.40 2.92 14.17
C HIS A 608 15.92 4.33 13.88
N HIS A 609 16.84 5.25 13.59
CA HIS A 609 16.60 6.67 13.30
C HIS A 609 15.97 6.93 11.90
N ARG A 610 15.86 5.94 11.02
CA ARG A 610 15.55 6.14 9.59
C ARG A 610 14.26 6.90 9.32
N TYR A 611 13.21 6.66 10.11
CA TYR A 611 11.92 7.32 9.92
C TYR A 611 11.93 8.77 10.42
N GLN A 612 12.58 8.98 11.54
CA GLN A 612 12.74 10.33 12.08
C GLN A 612 13.71 11.16 11.23
N LEU A 613 14.65 10.49 10.54
CA LEU A 613 15.48 11.11 9.51
C LEU A 613 14.62 11.61 8.33
N ASP A 614 13.65 10.81 7.85
CA ASP A 614 12.72 11.26 6.80
C ASP A 614 11.90 12.47 7.25
N ALA A 615 11.44 12.48 8.50
CA ALA A 615 10.74 13.63 9.08
C ALA A 615 11.60 14.91 9.05
N ALA A 616 12.87 14.82 9.46
CA ALA A 616 13.80 15.93 9.43
C ALA A 616 14.14 16.38 7.99
N LEU A 617 14.25 15.43 7.06
CA LEU A 617 14.47 15.72 5.63
C LEU A 617 13.33 16.54 5.03
N LYS A 618 12.06 16.30 5.42
CA LYS A 618 10.91 17.11 4.95
C LYS A 618 10.91 18.55 5.42
N VAL A 619 11.68 18.88 6.45
CA VAL A 619 11.90 20.26 6.89
C VAL A 619 12.78 21.02 5.90
N VAL A 620 13.79 20.35 5.29
CA VAL A 620 14.71 20.99 4.31
C VAL A 620 13.99 21.16 2.96
N GLY A 621 13.85 22.39 2.50
CA GLY A 621 12.99 22.72 1.35
C GLY A 621 11.51 22.43 1.63
N GLY A 622 11.11 22.46 2.90
CA GLY A 622 9.79 22.10 3.37
C GLY A 622 8.74 23.19 3.10
N LEU A 623 7.48 22.76 3.01
CA LEU A 623 6.30 23.61 2.81
C LEU A 623 5.22 23.22 3.81
N ASP A 624 4.83 24.15 4.67
CA ASP A 624 3.71 24.00 5.59
C ASP A 624 2.41 24.42 4.90
N TYR A 625 1.45 23.53 4.82
CA TYR A 625 0.12 23.75 4.24
C TYR A 625 -0.91 22.82 4.85
N SER A 626 -2.16 23.12 4.61
CA SER A 626 -3.32 22.30 4.97
C SER A 626 -4.30 22.23 3.79
N TYR A 627 -5.34 21.42 3.88
CA TYR A 627 -6.42 21.37 2.89
C TYR A 627 -7.43 22.50 3.10
N ALA A 628 -6.93 23.73 3.06
CA ALA A 628 -7.71 24.93 3.31
C ALA A 628 -8.81 25.14 2.25
N LEU A 629 -10.01 25.46 2.70
CA LEU A 629 -11.10 25.89 1.83
C LEU A 629 -11.25 27.42 1.82
N ARG A 630 -11.75 27.95 0.71
CA ARG A 630 -12.05 29.37 0.62
C ARG A 630 -13.02 29.80 1.74
N GLY A 631 -12.57 30.67 2.63
CA GLY A 631 -13.38 31.21 3.70
C GLY A 631 -13.41 30.41 5.01
N ASP A 632 -12.58 29.38 5.15
CA ASP A 632 -12.46 28.61 6.38
C ASP A 632 -11.46 29.17 7.40
N GLY A 633 -10.71 30.21 7.01
CA GLY A 633 -9.79 30.92 7.88
C GLY A 633 -8.41 30.29 8.04
N GLN A 634 -8.14 29.18 7.37
CA GLN A 634 -6.82 28.55 7.40
C GLN A 634 -5.78 29.38 6.63
N PRO A 635 -4.50 29.37 7.07
CA PRO A 635 -3.45 30.15 6.43
C PRO A 635 -3.08 29.57 5.04
N PRO A 636 -2.54 30.41 4.13
CA PRO A 636 -1.98 29.92 2.89
C PRO A 636 -0.70 29.11 3.13
N ALA A 637 -0.29 28.33 2.13
CA ALA A 637 0.95 27.56 2.15
C ALA A 637 2.18 28.47 2.38
N LYS A 638 3.11 28.03 3.23
CA LYS A 638 4.28 28.79 3.64
C LYS A 638 5.53 27.90 3.66
N PRO A 639 6.66 28.30 3.04
CA PRO A 639 7.94 27.61 3.26
C PRO A 639 8.28 27.54 4.75
N VAL A 640 8.89 26.44 5.16
CA VAL A 640 9.41 26.30 6.52
C VAL A 640 10.46 27.37 6.78
N ASP A 641 10.49 27.86 8.01
CA ASP A 641 11.45 28.88 8.43
C ASP A 641 12.91 28.48 8.15
N GLY A 642 13.72 29.45 7.69
CA GLY A 642 15.10 29.20 7.24
C GLY A 642 16.01 28.63 8.33
N ASP A 643 15.87 29.10 9.57
CA ASP A 643 16.71 28.63 10.67
C ASP A 643 16.33 27.19 11.06
N ARG A 644 15.03 26.85 10.99
CA ARG A 644 14.59 25.45 11.15
C ARG A 644 15.11 24.55 10.04
N GLN A 645 15.11 25.01 8.79
CA GLN A 645 15.66 24.23 7.68
C GLN A 645 17.17 23.98 7.87
N ARG A 646 17.94 24.97 8.34
CA ARG A 646 19.39 24.81 8.63
C ARG A 646 19.63 23.87 9.82
N ALA A 647 18.81 23.97 10.86
CA ALA A 647 18.87 23.05 12.00
C ALA A 647 18.59 21.61 11.56
N ALA A 648 17.61 21.39 10.70
CA ALA A 648 17.29 20.11 10.13
C ALA A 648 18.43 19.59 9.24
N LEU A 649 18.97 20.41 8.36
CA LEU A 649 20.13 20.05 7.52
C LEU A 649 21.30 19.60 8.38
N THR A 650 21.61 20.34 9.46
CA THR A 650 22.69 19.98 10.40
C THR A 650 22.42 18.62 11.05
N ALA A 651 21.20 18.40 11.58
CA ALA A 651 20.84 17.14 12.23
C ALA A 651 20.88 15.93 11.26
N VAL A 652 20.44 16.13 10.01
CA VAL A 652 20.52 15.11 8.95
C VAL A 652 21.98 14.78 8.65
N LEU A 653 22.84 15.78 8.45
CA LEU A 653 24.27 15.57 8.17
C LEU A 653 25.02 14.94 9.35
N ASP A 654 24.56 15.15 10.59
CA ASP A 654 25.14 14.53 11.78
C ASP A 654 24.93 13.01 11.78
N THR A 655 23.86 12.49 11.18
CA THR A 655 23.58 11.05 11.10
C THR A 655 24.61 10.28 10.26
N MET A 656 25.28 10.96 9.33
CA MET A 656 26.25 10.33 8.42
C MET A 656 27.70 10.62 8.79
N THR A 657 27.96 11.15 9.99
CA THR A 657 29.33 11.29 10.48
C THR A 657 29.97 9.92 10.74
N PRO A 658 31.30 9.76 10.56
CA PRO A 658 31.98 8.50 10.85
C PRO A 658 31.70 7.98 12.27
N ALA A 659 31.60 8.86 13.25
CA ALA A 659 31.27 8.48 14.63
C ALA A 659 29.85 7.92 14.80
N ALA A 660 28.88 8.49 14.04
CA ALA A 660 27.50 8.01 14.06
C ALA A 660 27.32 6.67 13.31
N LEU A 661 28.15 6.43 12.30
CA LEU A 661 28.10 5.22 11.48
C LEU A 661 28.92 4.06 12.03
N ASP A 662 29.86 4.33 12.94
CA ASP A 662 30.77 3.34 13.49
C ASP A 662 30.04 2.31 14.38
N LEU A 663 30.46 1.06 14.30
CA LEU A 663 30.02 -0.01 15.18
C LEU A 663 31.13 -0.36 16.17
N PRO A 664 30.81 -0.56 17.43
CA PRO A 664 31.82 -1.00 18.44
C PRO A 664 32.48 -2.33 18.05
N ASP A 665 33.78 -2.47 18.21
CA ASP A 665 34.53 -3.71 17.94
C ASP A 665 33.90 -4.95 18.62
N PRO A 666 33.43 -4.89 19.87
CA PRO A 666 32.76 -6.03 20.49
C PRO A 666 31.48 -6.46 19.74
N VAL A 667 30.74 -5.51 19.18
CA VAL A 667 29.54 -5.81 18.39
C VAL A 667 29.94 -6.53 17.10
N ILE A 668 30.91 -5.98 16.34
CA ILE A 668 31.39 -6.59 15.11
C ILE A 668 31.88 -8.02 15.34
N ALA A 669 32.58 -8.24 16.43
CA ALA A 669 33.10 -9.58 16.79
C ALA A 669 32.01 -10.63 17.03
N LEU A 670 30.81 -10.23 17.42
CA LEU A 670 29.65 -11.12 17.63
C LEU A 670 28.87 -11.42 16.34
N LEU A 671 29.05 -10.63 15.27
CA LEU A 671 28.32 -10.80 14.02
C LEU A 671 28.95 -11.91 13.15
N LEU A 672 28.86 -13.14 13.65
CA LEU A 672 29.51 -14.31 13.06
C LEU A 672 28.94 -14.65 11.66
N PRO A 673 29.73 -15.34 10.82
CA PRO A 673 29.24 -15.92 9.58
C PRO A 673 28.05 -16.86 9.82
N ARG A 674 27.10 -16.87 8.92
CA ARG A 674 25.89 -17.71 9.02
C ARG A 674 26.24 -19.18 8.78
N PRO A 675 25.68 -20.10 9.60
CA PRO A 675 25.77 -21.56 9.34
C PRO A 675 25.06 -21.92 8.01
N ALA A 676 25.44 -23.05 7.43
CA ALA A 676 25.05 -23.46 6.08
C ALA A 676 23.53 -23.41 5.79
N GLU A 677 22.69 -23.80 6.75
CA GLU A 677 21.21 -23.86 6.57
C GLU A 677 20.49 -22.56 7.00
N TYR A 678 21.23 -21.56 7.48
CA TYR A 678 20.69 -20.25 7.84
C TYR A 678 20.88 -19.25 6.68
N ARG A 679 19.97 -19.31 5.71
CA ARG A 679 20.06 -18.47 4.50
C ARG A 679 19.88 -16.98 4.82
N PRO A 680 20.59 -16.08 4.13
CA PRO A 680 20.30 -14.65 4.18
C PRO A 680 18.87 -14.38 3.69
N ASN A 681 18.25 -13.34 4.23
CA ASN A 681 16.96 -12.85 3.81
C ASN A 681 17.06 -11.40 3.30
N ILE A 682 15.99 -10.89 2.71
CA ILE A 682 15.95 -9.54 2.12
C ILE A 682 16.03 -8.39 3.14
N GLU A 683 15.93 -8.71 4.43
CA GLU A 683 15.93 -7.72 5.53
C GLU A 683 17.33 -7.49 6.11
N MET A 684 18.34 -8.17 5.58
CA MET A 684 19.73 -8.04 6.00
C MET A 684 20.46 -7.00 5.15
N PHE A 685 21.54 -6.42 5.72
CA PHE A 685 22.44 -5.59 4.95
C PHE A 685 23.08 -6.38 3.80
N HIS A 686 23.24 -5.73 2.64
CA HIS A 686 24.04 -6.28 1.58
C HIS A 686 25.49 -6.42 2.05
N ASN A 687 26.08 -7.58 1.80
CA ASN A 687 27.41 -7.93 2.30
C ASN A 687 28.40 -8.14 1.14
N GLN A 688 29.47 -7.36 1.10
CA GLN A 688 30.57 -7.44 0.12
C GLN A 688 31.81 -8.18 0.68
N THR A 689 31.85 -8.47 1.99
CA THR A 689 33.00 -9.06 2.67
C THR A 689 32.79 -10.54 3.02
N ASN A 690 31.80 -11.20 2.41
CA ASN A 690 31.48 -12.60 2.72
C ASN A 690 32.74 -13.48 2.96
N PRO A 691 32.74 -14.31 3.99
CA PRO A 691 31.62 -14.59 4.93
C PRO A 691 31.54 -13.63 6.14
N ALA A 692 32.49 -12.72 6.31
CA ALA A 692 32.48 -11.75 7.41
C ALA A 692 31.33 -10.73 7.27
N PHE A 693 30.82 -10.23 8.39
CA PHE A 693 29.90 -9.10 8.39
C PHE A 693 30.56 -7.86 7.76
N ASP A 694 29.78 -7.08 6.99
CA ASP A 694 30.24 -5.89 6.28
C ASP A 694 29.79 -4.59 6.99
N PRO A 695 30.59 -4.04 7.92
CA PRO A 695 30.25 -2.80 8.59
C PRO A 695 30.27 -1.58 7.65
N LEU A 696 31.07 -1.63 6.58
CA LEU A 696 31.16 -0.55 5.59
C LEU A 696 29.91 -0.52 4.69
N GLY A 697 29.43 -1.69 4.29
CA GLY A 697 28.15 -1.81 3.57
C GLY A 697 26.96 -1.35 4.39
N ALA A 698 26.91 -1.67 5.69
CA ALA A 698 25.87 -1.16 6.59
C ALA A 698 25.94 0.37 6.73
N ALA A 699 27.15 0.94 6.85
CA ALA A 699 27.37 2.38 6.90
C ALA A 699 26.98 3.08 5.58
N ALA A 700 27.31 2.48 4.44
CA ALA A 700 26.89 2.99 3.13
C ALA A 700 25.36 3.07 3.03
N ALA A 701 24.64 2.02 3.47
CA ALA A 701 23.19 2.01 3.46
C ALA A 701 22.58 3.10 4.37
N ALA A 702 23.15 3.32 5.58
CA ALA A 702 22.68 4.36 6.48
C ALA A 702 22.96 5.76 5.97
N ALA A 703 24.16 6.02 5.41
CA ALA A 703 24.51 7.30 4.82
C ALA A 703 23.66 7.62 3.58
N ASP A 704 23.35 6.60 2.80
CA ASP A 704 22.54 6.74 1.59
C ASP A 704 21.13 7.25 1.88
N LEU A 705 20.49 6.84 3.00
CA LEU A 705 19.21 7.38 3.42
C LEU A 705 19.22 8.91 3.57
N ALA A 706 20.26 9.44 4.16
CA ALA A 706 20.40 10.90 4.37
C ALA A 706 20.69 11.63 3.04
N VAL A 707 21.62 11.10 2.26
CA VAL A 707 22.06 11.74 1.01
C VAL A 707 20.97 11.66 -0.06
N ASP A 708 20.33 10.50 -0.23
CA ASP A 708 19.21 10.31 -1.14
C ASP A 708 18.06 11.26 -0.80
N GLY A 709 17.67 11.28 0.49
CA GLY A 709 16.61 12.16 0.96
C GLY A 709 16.90 13.65 0.72
N LEU A 710 18.13 14.12 0.94
CA LEU A 710 18.53 15.51 0.67
C LEU A 710 18.48 15.86 -0.83
N LEU A 711 18.84 14.92 -1.68
CA LEU A 711 19.02 15.10 -3.12
C LEU A 711 17.79 14.70 -3.96
N GLN A 712 16.61 14.55 -3.34
CA GLN A 712 15.38 14.31 -4.11
C GLN A 712 15.10 15.46 -5.08
N PRO A 713 14.77 15.19 -6.37
CA PRO A 713 14.62 16.21 -7.40
C PRO A 713 13.65 17.33 -7.04
N GLU A 714 12.50 17.00 -6.44
CA GLU A 714 11.47 17.95 -6.05
C GLU A 714 11.93 18.83 -4.89
N ARG A 715 12.65 18.25 -3.91
CA ARG A 715 13.25 19.02 -2.79
C ARG A 715 14.31 19.98 -3.29
N ALA A 716 15.18 19.50 -4.16
CA ALA A 716 16.20 20.33 -4.79
C ALA A 716 15.59 21.50 -5.59
N ALA A 717 14.49 21.22 -6.33
CA ALA A 717 13.78 22.24 -7.07
C ALA A 717 13.13 23.29 -6.14
N ARG A 718 12.53 22.87 -5.02
CA ARG A 718 11.96 23.78 -4.02
C ARG A 718 13.03 24.66 -3.36
N LEU A 719 14.21 24.11 -3.05
CA LEU A 719 15.33 24.89 -2.52
C LEU A 719 15.77 25.99 -3.50
N VAL A 720 15.78 25.71 -4.81
CA VAL A 720 16.06 26.72 -5.83
C VAL A 720 14.97 27.79 -5.88
N ASP A 721 13.70 27.40 -5.89
CA ASP A 721 12.56 28.31 -6.01
C ASP A 721 12.37 29.16 -4.73
N PHE A 722 12.36 28.52 -3.56
CA PHE A 722 12.10 29.20 -2.30
C PHE A 722 13.17 30.23 -1.95
N HIS A 723 14.45 29.89 -2.16
CA HIS A 723 15.54 30.82 -1.97
C HIS A 723 15.45 32.04 -2.91
N ARG A 724 14.97 31.84 -4.16
CA ARG A 724 14.75 32.95 -5.10
C ARG A 724 13.64 33.89 -4.66
N ARG A 725 12.62 33.36 -3.97
CA ARG A 725 11.52 34.17 -3.43
C ARG A 725 11.89 34.85 -2.12
N ASP A 726 12.70 34.19 -1.29
CA ASP A 726 13.22 34.76 -0.01
C ASP A 726 14.65 34.27 0.24
N ALA A 727 15.61 35.15 0.10
CA ALA A 727 17.03 34.85 0.29
C ALA A 727 17.42 34.46 1.73
N LYS A 728 16.51 34.58 2.71
CA LYS A 728 16.73 34.09 4.07
C LYS A 728 16.58 32.56 4.15
N LEU A 729 15.86 31.96 3.22
CA LEU A 729 15.72 30.52 3.13
C LEU A 729 16.99 29.89 2.55
N PRO A 730 17.41 28.70 2.96
CA PRO A 730 18.55 28.02 2.35
C PRO A 730 18.30 27.72 0.87
N GLY A 731 19.31 27.94 0.05
CA GLY A 731 19.31 27.54 -1.35
C GLY A 731 19.91 26.17 -1.57
N LEU A 732 19.73 25.62 -2.77
CA LEU A 732 20.34 24.33 -3.14
C LEU A 732 21.87 24.39 -3.03
N GLU A 733 22.49 25.52 -3.38
CA GLU A 733 23.95 25.72 -3.29
C GLU A 733 24.45 25.61 -1.84
N GLU A 734 23.68 26.13 -0.86
CA GLU A 734 24.00 26.01 0.57
C GLU A 734 23.93 24.55 1.04
N VAL A 735 22.90 23.83 0.63
CA VAL A 735 22.73 22.41 0.97
C VAL A 735 23.84 21.56 0.36
N LEU A 736 24.16 21.76 -0.93
CA LEU A 736 25.24 21.04 -1.62
C LEU A 736 26.61 21.34 -1.00
N ALA A 737 26.89 22.59 -0.64
CA ALA A 737 28.13 22.94 0.03
C ALA A 737 28.24 22.29 1.41
N ALA A 738 27.19 22.35 2.23
CA ALA A 738 27.16 21.72 3.54
C ALA A 738 27.36 20.19 3.45
N LEU A 739 26.75 19.52 2.47
CA LEU A 739 26.89 18.10 2.22
C LEU A 739 28.33 17.73 1.83
N VAL A 740 28.92 18.48 0.91
CA VAL A 740 30.32 18.28 0.47
C VAL A 740 31.30 18.56 1.61
N ASP A 741 31.10 19.66 2.34
CA ASP A 741 32.03 20.04 3.43
C ASP A 741 31.97 19.04 4.59
N ARG A 742 30.77 18.53 4.94
CA ARG A 742 30.64 17.47 5.97
C ARG A 742 31.35 16.17 5.54
N SER A 743 31.30 15.81 4.28
CA SER A 743 31.80 14.52 3.79
C SER A 743 33.31 14.56 3.46
N PHE A 744 33.82 15.69 2.98
CA PHE A 744 35.20 15.85 2.53
C PHE A 744 36.05 16.73 3.48
N GLY A 745 35.48 17.24 4.56
CA GLY A 745 36.23 17.95 5.61
C GLY A 745 36.92 16.93 6.52
N GLY A 746 38.23 17.00 6.64
CA GLY A 746 38.99 16.16 7.57
C GLY A 746 38.62 16.46 9.02
N GLN A 747 38.48 15.40 9.84
CA GLN A 747 38.32 15.51 11.30
C GLN A 747 39.65 15.18 11.99
N ALA A 748 40.12 16.09 12.84
CA ALA A 748 41.25 15.79 13.71
C ALA A 748 40.85 14.70 14.71
N GLN A 749 41.57 13.58 14.74
CA GLN A 749 41.41 12.42 15.66
C GLN A 749 40.44 11.31 15.18
N GLU A 750 40.30 11.03 13.89
CA GLU A 750 39.65 9.84 13.39
C GLU A 750 40.49 8.59 13.64
N THR A 751 39.86 7.48 14.01
CA THR A 751 40.47 6.14 13.93
C THR A 751 40.64 5.71 12.48
N ALA A 752 41.48 4.73 12.19
CA ALA A 752 41.64 4.19 10.83
C ALA A 752 40.30 3.71 10.23
N ARG A 753 39.42 3.09 11.06
CA ARG A 753 38.09 2.66 10.63
C ARG A 753 37.17 3.85 10.35
N GLN A 754 37.19 4.90 11.17
CA GLN A 754 36.42 6.11 10.93
C GLN A 754 36.84 6.84 9.66
N ALA A 755 38.15 6.86 9.36
CA ALA A 755 38.63 7.36 8.09
C ALA A 755 38.08 6.54 6.91
N GLU A 756 37.98 5.21 7.04
CA GLU A 756 37.39 4.37 6.01
C GLU A 756 35.86 4.62 5.86
N LEU A 757 35.14 4.78 6.96
CA LEU A 757 33.72 5.14 6.96
C LEU A 757 33.51 6.50 6.26
N ARG A 758 34.37 7.48 6.47
CA ARG A 758 34.31 8.76 5.78
C ARG A 758 34.50 8.58 4.26
N ARG A 759 35.42 7.73 3.83
CA ARG A 759 35.62 7.40 2.40
C ARG A 759 34.36 6.75 1.79
N VAL A 760 33.68 5.88 2.56
CA VAL A 760 32.37 5.32 2.15
C VAL A 760 31.34 6.43 1.94
N VAL A 761 31.22 7.37 2.89
CA VAL A 761 30.29 8.52 2.76
C VAL A 761 30.64 9.40 1.56
N GLN A 762 31.92 9.67 1.32
CA GLN A 762 32.38 10.41 0.13
C GLN A 762 31.91 9.74 -1.17
N TRP A 763 32.05 8.43 -1.25
CA TRP A 763 31.58 7.66 -2.41
C TRP A 763 30.05 7.75 -2.56
N VAL A 764 29.27 7.58 -1.48
CA VAL A 764 27.80 7.71 -1.50
C VAL A 764 27.40 9.10 -2.03
N VAL A 765 28.00 10.16 -1.51
CA VAL A 765 27.70 11.54 -1.91
C VAL A 765 28.01 11.77 -3.40
N VAL A 766 29.18 11.36 -3.89
CA VAL A 766 29.52 11.52 -5.31
C VAL A 766 28.54 10.75 -6.19
N ARG A 767 28.20 9.51 -5.85
CA ARG A 767 27.25 8.69 -6.62
C ARG A 767 25.86 9.32 -6.69
N ARG A 768 25.35 9.85 -5.58
CA ARG A 768 24.03 10.50 -5.54
C ARG A 768 24.02 11.85 -6.26
N LEU A 769 25.11 12.61 -6.18
CA LEU A 769 25.26 13.86 -6.97
C LEU A 769 25.27 13.55 -8.47
N ILE A 770 26.01 12.54 -8.91
CA ILE A 770 25.99 12.08 -10.31
C ILE A 770 24.57 11.64 -10.70
N GLY A 771 23.91 10.85 -9.86
CA GLY A 771 22.52 10.42 -10.08
C GLY A 771 21.57 11.59 -10.29
N LEU A 772 21.61 12.61 -9.43
CA LEU A 772 20.74 13.79 -9.56
C LEU A 772 21.10 14.66 -10.79
N ALA A 773 22.38 14.75 -11.17
CA ALA A 773 22.79 15.44 -12.39
C ALA A 773 22.24 14.76 -13.65
N ASP A 774 22.08 13.42 -13.61
CA ASP A 774 21.56 12.60 -14.71
C ASP A 774 20.07 12.41 -14.70
N ASP A 775 19.41 12.76 -13.59
CA ASP A 775 17.97 12.57 -13.40
C ASP A 775 17.18 13.40 -14.42
N ARG A 776 16.28 12.74 -15.17
CA ARG A 776 15.43 13.39 -16.17
C ARG A 776 14.30 14.20 -15.56
N ASP A 777 13.87 13.81 -14.36
CA ASP A 777 12.79 14.49 -13.62
C ASP A 777 13.32 15.72 -12.87
N ALA A 778 14.64 15.82 -12.67
CA ALA A 778 15.27 16.99 -12.10
C ALA A 778 15.27 18.16 -13.08
N SER A 779 14.82 19.35 -12.59
CA SER A 779 14.80 20.57 -13.40
C SER A 779 16.20 20.95 -13.89
N SER A 780 16.28 21.63 -15.06
CA SER A 780 17.56 22.09 -15.63
C SER A 780 18.36 22.97 -14.66
N GLY A 781 17.66 23.77 -13.84
CA GLY A 781 18.29 24.63 -12.83
C GLY A 781 18.93 23.82 -11.70
N VAL A 782 18.32 22.70 -11.29
CA VAL A 782 18.90 21.76 -10.31
C VAL A 782 20.14 21.09 -10.91
N ARG A 783 19.98 20.47 -12.08
CA ARG A 783 21.06 19.75 -12.76
C ARG A 783 22.29 20.61 -12.99
N ALA A 784 22.11 21.85 -13.44
CA ALA A 784 23.21 22.79 -13.67
C ALA A 784 24.00 23.10 -12.37
N ARG A 785 23.32 23.24 -11.21
CA ARG A 785 23.96 23.48 -9.92
C ARG A 785 24.73 22.26 -9.42
N VAL A 786 24.11 21.09 -9.55
CA VAL A 786 24.75 19.82 -9.18
C VAL A 786 25.99 19.55 -10.03
N GLU A 787 25.90 19.77 -11.35
CA GLU A 787 27.08 19.68 -12.23
C GLU A 787 28.16 20.72 -11.86
N GLY A 788 27.77 21.94 -11.49
CA GLY A 788 28.68 22.95 -10.97
C GLY A 788 29.42 22.48 -9.71
N THR A 789 28.68 21.87 -8.78
CA THR A 789 29.25 21.27 -7.56
C THR A 789 30.21 20.13 -7.88
N LEU A 790 29.82 19.22 -8.79
CA LEU A 790 30.68 18.14 -9.24
C LEU A 790 32.00 18.64 -9.88
N ARG A 791 31.93 19.69 -10.74
CA ARG A 791 33.13 20.32 -11.31
C ARG A 791 34.05 20.93 -10.24
N ALA A 792 33.47 21.63 -9.26
CA ALA A 792 34.22 22.20 -8.14
C ALA A 792 34.85 21.09 -7.28
N LEU A 793 34.08 20.06 -6.94
CA LEU A 793 34.58 18.92 -6.17
C LEU A 793 35.71 18.18 -6.91
N ARG A 794 35.56 17.91 -8.21
CA ARG A 794 36.62 17.33 -9.03
C ARG A 794 37.92 18.13 -8.94
N GLY A 795 37.81 19.48 -8.97
CA GLY A 795 38.99 20.35 -8.85
C GLY A 795 39.68 20.26 -7.47
N ARG A 796 38.90 20.02 -6.40
CA ARG A 796 39.44 19.75 -5.05
C ARG A 796 40.12 18.39 -4.92
N LEU A 797 39.62 17.38 -5.61
CA LEU A 797 40.07 15.99 -5.53
C LEU A 797 41.20 15.69 -6.53
N ALA A 798 41.41 16.54 -7.55
CA ALA A 798 42.45 16.34 -8.53
C ALA A 798 43.84 16.32 -7.84
N PRO A 799 44.72 15.35 -8.12
CA PRO A 799 46.04 15.35 -7.55
C PRO A 799 46.80 16.60 -7.98
N ALA A 800 47.58 17.18 -7.07
CA ALA A 800 48.50 18.24 -7.39
C ALA A 800 49.35 17.85 -8.57
N ALA A 801 49.61 18.82 -9.48
CA ALA A 801 50.20 18.62 -10.84
C ALA A 801 51.24 17.50 -10.91
N PRO A 802 51.32 16.76 -12.06
CA PRO A 802 52.28 15.67 -12.23
C PRO A 802 53.72 16.18 -12.09
N GLY A 803 54.39 15.86 -11.01
CA GLY A 803 55.78 16.28 -10.72
C GLY A 803 56.25 15.99 -9.31
N ALA A 804 55.33 15.65 -8.39
CA ALA A 804 55.65 15.45 -6.97
C ALA A 804 55.76 14.00 -6.50
N HIS A 805 55.40 13.04 -7.36
CA HIS A 805 55.51 11.63 -6.99
C HIS A 805 56.56 10.90 -7.85
N THR A 806 57.84 10.99 -7.44
CA THR A 806 58.84 9.96 -7.71
C THR A 806 58.76 8.87 -6.64
N ALA A 807 57.51 8.51 -6.21
CA ALA A 807 57.35 7.39 -5.30
C ALA A 807 57.70 6.10 -6.04
N ASP A 808 58.46 5.25 -5.36
CA ASP A 808 58.70 3.88 -5.78
C ASP A 808 57.30 3.22 -5.99
N PRO A 809 57.06 2.54 -7.13
CA PRO A 809 55.80 1.85 -7.37
C PRO A 809 55.46 0.78 -6.31
N THR A 810 56.40 0.48 -5.40
CA THR A 810 56.22 -0.46 -4.29
C THR A 810 55.85 0.21 -2.97
N ASP A 811 55.84 1.56 -2.89
CA ASP A 811 55.37 2.27 -1.69
C ASP A 811 53.83 2.30 -1.72
N PRO A 812 53.13 1.85 -0.64
CA PRO A 812 51.69 1.91 -0.60
C PRO A 812 51.22 3.35 -0.72
N LEU A 813 50.36 3.63 -1.67
CA LEU A 813 49.71 4.93 -1.81
C LEU A 813 48.86 5.20 -0.56
N ASP A 814 48.76 6.48 -0.19
CA ASP A 814 47.85 6.89 0.88
C ASP A 814 46.41 6.63 0.45
N PRO A 815 45.63 5.84 1.23
CA PRO A 815 44.23 5.49 0.90
C PRO A 815 43.33 6.69 0.60
N GLU A 816 43.53 7.83 1.26
CA GLU A 816 42.79 9.07 0.98
C GLU A 816 43.09 9.61 -0.42
N THR A 817 44.39 9.61 -0.82
CA THR A 817 44.81 10.04 -2.14
C THR A 817 44.26 9.13 -3.24
N GLU A 818 44.28 7.81 -3.03
CA GLU A 818 43.68 6.84 -3.96
C GLU A 818 42.17 7.05 -4.12
N GLN A 819 41.45 7.18 -3.02
CA GLN A 819 40.01 7.45 -3.01
C GLN A 819 39.69 8.76 -3.74
N HIS A 820 40.41 9.83 -3.49
CA HIS A 820 40.20 11.11 -4.16
C HIS A 820 40.48 11.01 -5.67
N ALA A 821 41.54 10.35 -6.10
CA ALA A 821 41.82 10.13 -7.49
C ALA A 821 40.72 9.29 -8.19
N PHE A 822 40.25 8.23 -7.53
CA PHE A 822 39.12 7.43 -8.02
C PHE A 822 37.84 8.24 -8.19
N LEU A 823 37.44 9.00 -7.17
CA LEU A 823 36.25 9.85 -7.23
C LEU A 823 36.37 10.96 -8.28
N ALA A 824 37.56 11.57 -8.43
CA ALA A 824 37.80 12.54 -9.50
C ALA A 824 37.64 11.95 -10.89
N ALA A 825 38.06 10.71 -11.09
CA ALA A 825 37.87 9.99 -12.34
C ALA A 825 36.41 9.67 -12.64
N GLU A 826 35.64 9.20 -11.62
CA GLU A 826 34.21 8.95 -11.72
C GLU A 826 33.43 10.23 -12.08
N ILE A 827 33.72 11.34 -11.41
CA ILE A 827 33.12 12.64 -11.74
C ILE A 827 33.49 13.08 -13.15
N THR A 828 34.74 12.90 -13.59
CA THR A 828 35.17 13.25 -14.94
C THR A 828 34.40 12.43 -15.96
N HIS A 829 34.31 11.12 -15.74
CA HIS A 829 33.55 10.23 -16.62
C HIS A 829 32.07 10.66 -16.72
N ALA A 830 31.40 10.94 -15.61
CA ALA A 830 30.01 11.40 -15.60
C ALA A 830 29.82 12.74 -16.32
N LEU A 831 30.75 13.69 -16.19
CA LEU A 831 30.63 15.01 -16.81
C LEU A 831 30.93 15.00 -18.32
N GLU A 832 31.74 14.05 -18.81
CA GLU A 832 32.19 13.96 -20.21
C GLU A 832 31.30 13.04 -21.07
N HIS A 833 30.63 12.08 -20.46
CA HIS A 833 29.81 11.11 -21.15
C HIS A 833 28.33 11.43 -21.02
N THR A 834 27.70 11.82 -22.12
CA THR A 834 26.26 12.09 -22.22
C THR A 834 25.43 10.83 -22.46
N ASP A 835 26.09 9.69 -22.75
CA ASP A 835 25.40 8.40 -22.88
C ASP A 835 25.21 7.79 -21.47
N ARG A 836 24.17 8.22 -20.84
CA ARG A 836 23.85 8.02 -19.44
C ARG A 836 23.01 6.77 -19.25
N ASP A 837 23.66 5.62 -19.37
CA ASP A 837 23.03 4.33 -19.05
C ASP A 837 23.06 4.13 -17.52
N PRO A 838 21.90 4.20 -16.83
CA PRO A 838 21.85 3.98 -15.38
C PRO A 838 22.41 2.63 -14.93
N ALA A 839 22.43 1.63 -15.82
CA ALA A 839 22.99 0.32 -15.53
C ALA A 839 24.52 0.32 -15.39
N LYS A 840 25.21 1.34 -15.94
CA LYS A 840 26.66 1.49 -15.83
C LYS A 840 27.12 2.22 -14.57
N HIS A 841 26.18 2.82 -13.84
CA HIS A 841 26.44 3.59 -12.63
C HIS A 841 25.53 3.09 -11.49
N PRO A 842 25.85 1.96 -10.86
CA PRO A 842 25.02 1.42 -9.78
C PRO A 842 24.92 2.43 -8.64
N LEU A 843 23.69 2.64 -8.15
CA LEU A 843 23.46 3.39 -6.93
C LEU A 843 24.07 2.68 -5.72
N PRO A 844 24.29 3.39 -4.60
CA PRO A 844 24.64 2.78 -3.33
C PRO A 844 23.65 1.64 -2.95
N PRO A 845 24.07 0.64 -2.16
CA PRO A 845 23.15 -0.38 -1.68
C PRO A 845 22.02 0.27 -0.88
N ALA A 846 20.79 -0.08 -1.25
CA ALA A 846 19.63 0.40 -0.53
C ALA A 846 19.63 -0.11 0.92
N ALA A 847 19.05 0.68 1.83
CA ALA A 847 18.77 0.20 3.17
C ALA A 847 17.80 -0.99 3.10
N PRO A 848 17.99 -2.03 3.92
CA PRO A 848 17.04 -3.12 4.01
C PRO A 848 15.64 -2.60 4.36
N PRO A 849 14.56 -3.21 3.80
CA PRO A 849 13.21 -2.85 4.17
C PRO A 849 13.03 -3.08 5.68
N GLY A 850 12.65 -2.09 6.39
CA GLY A 850 12.60 -2.14 7.85
C GLY A 850 11.38 -1.48 8.44
N GLN A 851 10.42 -1.18 7.59
CA GLN A 851 9.17 -0.60 8.07
C GLN A 851 8.46 -1.61 8.97
N PRO A 852 7.98 -1.19 10.12
CA PRO A 852 7.21 -2.03 11.01
C PRO A 852 5.89 -2.52 10.43
N ILE A 853 5.27 -1.79 9.52
CA ILE A 853 4.21 -2.25 8.61
C ILE A 853 4.84 -2.22 7.22
N GLY A 854 4.82 -3.34 6.50
CA GLY A 854 5.29 -3.33 5.12
C GLY A 854 4.54 -2.21 4.40
N GLU A 855 5.25 -1.33 3.70
CA GLU A 855 4.60 -0.40 2.80
C GLU A 855 3.94 -1.22 1.69
N ALA A 856 2.67 -0.93 1.45
CA ALA A 856 2.11 -1.28 0.18
C ALA A 856 2.98 -0.60 -0.90
N PRO A 857 3.39 -1.30 -1.97
CA PRO A 857 4.01 -0.63 -3.10
C PRO A 857 3.09 0.52 -3.50
N MET A 858 3.66 1.66 -3.86
CA MET A 858 2.89 2.86 -4.25
C MET A 858 1.96 2.58 -5.44
N PHE A 859 2.15 1.44 -6.09
CA PHE A 859 1.30 0.86 -7.11
C PHE A 859 0.82 -0.52 -6.63
N LEU A 860 -0.21 -0.54 -5.81
CA LEU A 860 -1.03 -1.74 -5.76
C LEU A 860 -1.66 -1.93 -7.13
N PRO A 861 -1.66 -3.14 -7.72
CA PRO A 861 -2.47 -3.42 -8.88
C PRO A 861 -3.91 -2.98 -8.57
N GLU A 862 -4.56 -2.33 -9.55
CA GLU A 862 -6.00 -2.06 -9.48
C GLU A 862 -6.71 -3.32 -9.00
N GLY A 863 -7.49 -3.23 -7.92
CA GLY A 863 -8.18 -4.36 -7.31
C GLY A 863 -7.74 -4.74 -5.90
N LEU A 864 -6.79 -4.04 -5.28
CA LEU A 864 -6.56 -4.08 -3.83
C LEU A 864 -7.19 -2.84 -3.17
N SER A 865 -8.45 -2.61 -3.49
CA SER A 865 -9.22 -1.46 -3.02
C SER A 865 -9.72 -1.62 -1.58
N GLY A 866 -8.80 -1.78 -0.66
CA GLY A 866 -9.05 -1.39 0.72
C GLY A 866 -8.45 -0.03 1.03
N CYS A 867 -7.47 0.37 0.24
CA CYS A 867 -6.91 1.72 0.15
C CYS A 867 -6.76 2.00 -1.33
N SER A 868 -7.86 2.31 -2.04
CA SER A 868 -7.79 2.76 -3.43
C SER A 868 -7.11 4.13 -3.42
N TRP A 869 -5.87 4.14 -3.83
CA TRP A 869 -5.15 5.35 -4.16
C TRP A 869 -5.68 5.76 -5.53
N GLY A 870 -6.59 6.70 -5.53
CA GLY A 870 -6.95 7.39 -6.75
C GLY A 870 -5.70 8.05 -7.33
N ASP A 871 -5.48 7.91 -8.64
CA ASP A 871 -4.49 8.61 -9.45
C ASP A 871 -4.48 10.13 -9.19
#